data_47857adf4fc5e0427a25dd725cb53908
#
_entry.id   47857adf4fc5e0427a25dd725cb53908
#
_cell.length_a   1.000
_cell.length_b   1.000
_cell.length_c   1.000
_cell.angle_alpha   90.00
_cell.angle_beta   90.00
_cell.angle_gamma   90.00
#
_symmetry.space_group_name_H-M   'P 1'
#
loop_
_entity.id
_entity.type
_entity.pdbx_description
1 polymer ?
#
loop_
_entity_poly.entity_id
_entity_poly.type
_entity_poly.pdbx_seq_one_letter_code
_entity_poly.pdbx_strand_id
1 'polypeptide(L)'
;MLLYTKLFFKIVVFSFIYSLALISITRGQNLNTEKFQYLFPVPNSKLNSVETTIIVRLGEAFNNYEFDNCLIVSGSKSGIHNGEMNLFENDRTLTFKPYKPFAEGELVTIKLNKGLKTVSGSIAPELQYSFETEEINLNKTVKYNYKKYSEIYNHLNNNSYNPTNNKSQSNLSRKTYTIQYDSLPTDFPEIIVDSLNSPVPGYIFLAPFAFNNQNSPNYLIITDNYGVPVFYRRTLNGRASNFDVESTGELSYYNRFEYFMDSSYNIIDSIYMWNGYGTDEHECLVFENHHTLLMGYDYQQVAMDTVVTGGDSNATVIGLILEELVGNANVVFEWRSWDHFKITDAAPDIDLTQPLIDYVHGNAIEIDTDGNLLVSSRHLDEITKIDRETGDIIWRWGGQYCKNNQFTFLNDSIGFSHQHHIRRLPNGNYTLFDNGNLHSPPFSWAVEYQIDQINKTATLVSEYKNNPLTFSVAMGSSQRLQDGNTLVGWGWFPGTAVTEFTAEGNVALSMSFADNTLVNYRALKHDWKTNLFVADQDTLSFGLVQISDSLTKSVAIINNSNLEVEINRILNRDSAFYVNTSLPITIPPNGTGTIEVSFKPESVKDYSDDLYIQWNKENERISQVVSLTGSTDLVPVGLSPLLNPIRFSLNQNFPNPFNPSTLIRFQIASPGATTLKVYDILGRELKTLVNEFKSIGEYEIMFNATNLPAGIYFYRLRSGNFVETKKMILLK
;
A
#
# COMPACT_ATOMS: atom_id res chain seq x y z
N MET A 1 -19.85 -74.69 -26.13
CA MET A 1 -19.52 -73.88 -24.98
C MET A 1 -18.12 -73.19 -25.11
N LEU A 2 -17.11 -73.81 -25.73
CA LEU A 2 -15.77 -73.20 -25.91
C LEU A 2 -15.74 -72.16 -27.03
N LEU A 3 -16.63 -72.07 -27.95
CA LEU A 3 -16.66 -71.09 -29.05
C LEU A 3 -17.24 -69.72 -28.58
N TYR A 4 -18.19 -69.73 -27.69
CA TYR A 4 -18.82 -68.51 -27.14
C TYR A 4 -17.90 -67.78 -26.16
N THR A 5 -17.09 -68.46 -25.39
CA THR A 5 -16.13 -67.87 -24.45
C THR A 5 -14.97 -67.15 -25.16
N LYS A 6 -14.52 -67.65 -26.31
CA LYS A 6 -13.45 -66.97 -27.10
C LYS A 6 -13.95 -65.71 -27.83
N LEU A 7 -15.25 -65.69 -28.22
CA LEU A 7 -15.85 -64.51 -28.85
C LEU A 7 -16.13 -63.40 -27.80
N PHE A 8 -16.59 -63.78 -26.61
CA PHE A 8 -16.84 -62.83 -25.51
C PHE A 8 -15.54 -62.23 -25.01
N PHE A 9 -14.45 -62.99 -24.88
CA PHE A 9 -13.15 -62.48 -24.48
C PHE A 9 -12.53 -61.55 -25.55
N LYS A 10 -12.73 -61.80 -26.82
CA LYS A 10 -12.29 -60.90 -27.91
C LYS A 10 -13.08 -59.59 -27.93
N ILE A 11 -14.39 -59.64 -27.71
CA ILE A 11 -15.24 -58.43 -27.68
C ILE A 11 -14.92 -57.58 -26.42
N VAL A 12 -14.72 -58.18 -25.26
CA VAL A 12 -14.38 -57.45 -24.02
C VAL A 12 -12.95 -56.87 -24.12
N VAL A 13 -11.98 -57.60 -24.67
CA VAL A 13 -10.61 -57.09 -24.87
C VAL A 13 -10.56 -55.99 -25.93
N PHE A 14 -11.39 -56.13 -27.02
CA PHE A 14 -11.49 -55.04 -28.02
C PHE A 14 -12.23 -53.82 -27.48
N SER A 15 -13.27 -53.94 -26.65
CA SER A 15 -13.92 -52.83 -25.95
C SER A 15 -12.99 -52.14 -24.95
N PHE A 16 -12.18 -52.93 -24.23
CA PHE A 16 -11.20 -52.38 -23.27
C PHE A 16 -10.01 -51.71 -23.96
N ILE A 17 -9.53 -52.23 -25.08
CA ILE A 17 -8.49 -51.60 -25.90
C ILE A 17 -9.04 -50.36 -26.60
N TYR A 18 -10.31 -50.36 -27.06
CA TYR A 18 -10.93 -49.17 -27.65
C TYR A 18 -11.27 -48.10 -26.63
N SER A 19 -11.67 -48.45 -25.39
CA SER A 19 -11.83 -47.50 -24.31
C SER A 19 -10.49 -46.99 -23.78
N LEU A 20 -9.42 -47.80 -23.68
CA LEU A 20 -8.07 -47.37 -23.37
C LEU A 20 -7.45 -46.54 -24.52
N ALA A 21 -7.74 -46.85 -25.79
CA ALA A 21 -7.30 -46.04 -26.92
C ALA A 21 -8.08 -44.71 -27.03
N LEU A 22 -9.36 -44.68 -26.65
CA LEU A 22 -10.15 -43.44 -26.57
C LEU A 22 -9.80 -42.59 -25.37
N ILE A 23 -9.36 -43.18 -24.27
CA ILE A 23 -8.85 -42.45 -23.09
C ILE A 23 -7.43 -41.90 -23.36
N SER A 24 -6.65 -42.52 -24.25
CA SER A 24 -5.31 -42.02 -24.65
C SER A 24 -5.33 -40.96 -25.77
N ILE A 25 -6.49 -40.72 -26.41
CA ILE A 25 -6.60 -39.76 -27.54
C ILE A 25 -7.01 -38.34 -27.05
N THR A 26 -7.39 -38.16 -25.76
CA THR A 26 -7.90 -36.87 -25.26
C THR A 26 -6.97 -36.08 -24.36
N ARG A 27 -5.79 -36.56 -23.99
CA ARG A 27 -4.74 -35.74 -23.40
C ARG A 27 -3.76 -35.36 -24.51
N GLY A 28 -3.81 -34.10 -24.93
CA GLY A 28 -2.78 -33.54 -25.80
C GLY A 28 -1.41 -33.84 -25.19
N GLN A 29 -0.50 -34.42 -25.97
CA GLN A 29 0.86 -34.62 -25.47
C GLN A 29 1.52 -33.25 -25.32
N ASN A 30 1.93 -32.89 -24.10
CA ASN A 30 2.74 -31.71 -23.89
C ASN A 30 4.10 -31.91 -24.57
N LEU A 31 4.52 -30.93 -25.34
CA LEU A 31 5.78 -30.94 -26.06
C LEU A 31 6.63 -29.74 -25.68
N ASN A 32 7.82 -29.98 -25.14
CA ASN A 32 8.83 -28.97 -24.78
C ASN A 32 8.35 -27.88 -23.78
N THR A 33 7.33 -28.12 -23.00
CA THR A 33 6.84 -27.12 -22.03
C THR A 33 7.92 -26.70 -21.04
N GLU A 34 8.81 -27.63 -20.69
CA GLU A 34 9.95 -27.40 -19.78
C GLU A 34 11.04 -26.49 -20.35
N LYS A 35 10.98 -26.13 -21.63
CA LYS A 35 11.93 -25.21 -22.27
C LYS A 35 11.49 -23.75 -22.24
N PHE A 36 10.30 -23.49 -21.73
CA PHE A 36 9.74 -22.16 -21.57
C PHE A 36 9.80 -21.76 -20.10
N GLN A 37 10.11 -20.50 -19.86
CA GLN A 37 10.24 -19.95 -18.51
C GLN A 37 8.87 -19.82 -17.84
N TYR A 38 7.85 -19.44 -18.62
CA TYR A 38 6.49 -19.30 -18.13
C TYR A 38 5.47 -19.60 -19.22
N LEU A 39 4.45 -20.34 -18.88
CA LEU A 39 3.31 -20.67 -19.73
C LEU A 39 2.01 -20.44 -18.97
N PHE A 40 1.12 -19.66 -19.54
CA PHE A 40 -0.21 -19.47 -19.00
C PHE A 40 -1.27 -19.58 -20.13
N PRO A 41 -2.41 -20.26 -19.94
CA PRO A 41 -2.72 -21.12 -18.78
C PRO A 41 -1.71 -22.25 -18.59
N VAL A 42 -1.54 -22.68 -17.33
CA VAL A 42 -0.61 -23.76 -16.98
C VAL A 42 -0.94 -25.03 -17.75
N PRO A 43 0.00 -25.75 -18.33
CA PRO A 43 -0.24 -27.00 -19.05
C PRO A 43 -1.03 -28.04 -18.23
N ASN A 44 -2.14 -28.53 -18.77
CA ASN A 44 -3.12 -29.44 -18.17
C ASN A 44 -3.93 -28.84 -17.00
N SER A 45 -3.86 -27.54 -16.76
CA SER A 45 -4.71 -26.86 -15.79
C SER A 45 -6.19 -26.94 -16.18
N LYS A 46 -7.06 -26.77 -15.19
CA LYS A 46 -8.52 -26.81 -15.34
C LYS A 46 -9.13 -25.52 -14.78
N LEU A 47 -10.42 -25.34 -15.04
CA LEU A 47 -11.17 -24.21 -14.54
C LEU A 47 -10.58 -22.87 -14.98
N ASN A 48 -10.00 -22.81 -16.19
CA ASN A 48 -9.49 -21.55 -16.73
C ASN A 48 -10.66 -20.71 -17.27
N SER A 49 -10.56 -19.39 -17.11
CA SER A 49 -11.55 -18.48 -17.65
C SER A 49 -11.73 -18.69 -19.17
N VAL A 50 -12.97 -18.62 -19.63
CA VAL A 50 -13.28 -18.62 -21.07
C VAL A 50 -12.72 -17.37 -21.79
N GLU A 51 -12.37 -16.33 -21.05
CA GLU A 51 -11.79 -15.08 -21.55
C GLU A 51 -10.26 -15.00 -21.37
N THR A 52 -9.60 -16.10 -20.99
CA THR A 52 -8.18 -16.12 -20.66
C THR A 52 -7.27 -15.64 -21.79
N THR A 53 -6.17 -14.99 -21.45
CA THR A 53 -5.06 -14.65 -22.35
C THR A 53 -4.06 -15.80 -22.35
N ILE A 54 -3.49 -16.15 -23.51
CA ILE A 54 -2.39 -17.11 -23.61
C ILE A 54 -1.09 -16.34 -23.48
N ILE A 55 -0.21 -16.77 -22.57
CA ILE A 55 1.08 -16.14 -22.31
C ILE A 55 2.18 -17.18 -22.48
N VAL A 56 3.17 -16.85 -23.30
CA VAL A 56 4.34 -17.70 -23.57
C VAL A 56 5.59 -16.87 -23.34
N ARG A 57 6.34 -17.19 -22.28
CA ARG A 57 7.61 -16.54 -21.96
C ARG A 57 8.77 -17.49 -22.20
N LEU A 58 9.71 -17.06 -23.04
CA LEU A 58 10.97 -17.75 -23.26
C LEU A 58 12.06 -17.07 -22.43
N GLY A 59 13.09 -17.79 -21.98
CA GLY A 59 14.20 -17.23 -21.19
C GLY A 59 15.05 -16.20 -21.94
N GLU A 60 14.88 -16.04 -23.25
CA GLU A 60 15.50 -15.03 -24.10
C GLU A 60 14.48 -14.32 -25.00
N ALA A 61 14.83 -13.13 -25.51
CA ALA A 61 13.95 -12.33 -26.34
C ALA A 61 13.71 -12.95 -27.72
N PHE A 62 12.46 -12.83 -28.20
CA PHE A 62 12.10 -13.19 -29.57
C PHE A 62 12.59 -12.13 -30.55
N ASN A 63 12.96 -12.55 -31.78
CA ASN A 63 13.31 -11.63 -32.86
C ASN A 63 12.03 -11.15 -33.58
N ASN A 64 11.80 -9.87 -33.62
CA ASN A 64 10.54 -9.15 -33.84
C ASN A 64 9.99 -9.14 -35.28
N TYR A 65 10.35 -10.06 -36.16
CA TYR A 65 10.03 -9.82 -37.58
C TYR A 65 8.94 -10.68 -38.25
N GLU A 66 8.47 -11.80 -37.67
CA GLU A 66 7.44 -12.62 -38.33
C GLU A 66 6.62 -13.43 -37.29
N PHE A 67 5.57 -12.83 -36.69
CA PHE A 67 4.66 -13.54 -35.80
C PHE A 67 3.40 -14.10 -36.47
N ASP A 68 3.10 -13.69 -37.72
CA ASP A 68 1.91 -14.17 -38.42
C ASP A 68 1.88 -15.69 -38.53
N ASN A 69 0.85 -16.30 -37.91
CA ASN A 69 0.60 -17.73 -37.87
C ASN A 69 1.63 -18.59 -37.08
N CYS A 70 2.45 -17.98 -36.21
CA CYS A 70 3.36 -18.77 -35.37
C CYS A 70 2.62 -19.53 -34.25
N LEU A 71 1.55 -18.96 -33.69
CA LEU A 71 0.74 -19.54 -32.63
C LEU A 71 -0.61 -19.98 -33.19
N ILE A 72 -0.98 -21.24 -32.94
CA ILE A 72 -2.29 -21.79 -33.26
C ILE A 72 -2.99 -22.11 -31.95
N VAL A 73 -4.16 -21.52 -31.76
CA VAL A 73 -5.03 -21.74 -30.60
C VAL A 73 -6.33 -22.37 -31.07
N SER A 74 -6.66 -23.54 -30.56
CA SER A 74 -7.85 -24.27 -30.98
C SER A 74 -8.62 -24.90 -29.81
N GLY A 75 -9.89 -24.59 -29.69
CA GLY A 75 -10.81 -25.19 -28.75
C GLY A 75 -11.49 -26.44 -29.36
N SER A 76 -11.71 -27.45 -28.55
CA SER A 76 -12.36 -28.70 -28.96
C SER A 76 -13.81 -28.53 -29.39
N LYS A 77 -14.47 -27.47 -28.92
CA LYS A 77 -15.86 -27.11 -29.24
C LYS A 77 -15.91 -25.85 -30.12
N SER A 78 -15.10 -24.85 -29.82
CA SER A 78 -15.14 -23.53 -30.47
C SER A 78 -14.29 -23.44 -31.76
N GLY A 79 -13.39 -24.41 -32.01
CA GLY A 79 -12.55 -24.45 -33.19
C GLY A 79 -11.33 -23.54 -33.08
N ILE A 80 -10.80 -23.09 -34.23
CA ILE A 80 -9.60 -22.22 -34.29
C ILE A 80 -9.99 -20.81 -33.89
N HIS A 81 -9.19 -20.21 -32.99
CA HIS A 81 -9.33 -18.84 -32.54
C HIS A 81 -8.36 -17.91 -33.25
N ASN A 82 -8.87 -16.76 -33.71
CA ASN A 82 -8.09 -15.61 -34.08
C ASN A 82 -8.04 -14.66 -32.88
N GLY A 83 -6.93 -13.92 -32.75
CA GLY A 83 -6.72 -13.01 -31.62
C GLY A 83 -5.67 -11.95 -31.91
N GLU A 84 -5.50 -11.08 -30.98
CA GLU A 84 -4.42 -10.10 -30.97
C GLU A 84 -3.15 -10.70 -30.35
N MET A 85 -2.00 -10.46 -30.97
CA MET A 85 -0.72 -10.99 -30.53
C MET A 85 0.26 -9.84 -30.29
N ASN A 86 0.84 -9.79 -29.10
CA ASN A 86 1.75 -8.74 -28.68
C ASN A 86 3.00 -9.32 -28.03
N LEU A 87 4.10 -8.54 -28.08
CA LEU A 87 5.33 -8.82 -27.35
C LEU A 87 5.56 -7.78 -26.26
N PHE A 88 5.97 -8.25 -25.09
CA PHE A 88 6.23 -7.42 -23.91
C PHE A 88 7.54 -7.82 -23.23
N GLU A 89 7.99 -7.01 -22.26
CA GLU A 89 9.15 -7.27 -21.40
C GLU A 89 10.44 -7.51 -22.19
N ASN A 90 10.83 -6.51 -22.96
CA ASN A 90 12.01 -6.61 -23.85
C ASN A 90 11.91 -7.79 -24.82
N ASP A 91 10.73 -8.00 -25.40
CA ASP A 91 10.44 -9.03 -26.39
C ASP A 91 10.56 -10.49 -25.89
N ARG A 92 10.53 -10.73 -24.57
CA ARG A 92 10.60 -12.08 -23.98
C ARG A 92 9.25 -12.75 -23.79
N THR A 93 8.17 -11.95 -23.65
CA THR A 93 6.82 -12.43 -23.35
C THR A 93 5.91 -12.22 -24.55
N LEU A 94 5.46 -13.32 -25.17
CA LEU A 94 4.45 -13.33 -26.22
C LEU A 94 3.09 -13.54 -25.59
N THR A 95 2.14 -12.63 -25.85
CA THR A 95 0.74 -12.77 -25.43
C THR A 95 -0.18 -12.96 -26.63
N PHE A 96 -1.24 -13.73 -26.45
CA PHE A 96 -2.31 -13.90 -27.43
C PHE A 96 -3.67 -13.75 -26.73
N LYS A 97 -4.42 -12.71 -27.09
CA LYS A 97 -5.78 -12.46 -26.61
C LYS A 97 -6.78 -12.87 -27.68
N PRO A 98 -7.59 -13.92 -27.46
CA PRO A 98 -8.63 -14.32 -28.42
C PRO A 98 -9.66 -13.20 -28.62
N TYR A 99 -10.09 -12.95 -29.86
CA TYR A 99 -11.17 -12.00 -30.14
C TYR A 99 -12.54 -12.48 -29.67
N LYS A 100 -12.70 -13.78 -29.44
CA LYS A 100 -13.93 -14.38 -28.91
C LYS A 100 -13.55 -15.30 -27.76
N PRO A 101 -14.36 -15.33 -26.70
CA PRO A 101 -14.19 -16.28 -25.62
C PRO A 101 -14.16 -17.73 -26.13
N PHE A 102 -13.48 -18.59 -25.38
CA PHE A 102 -13.57 -20.04 -25.54
C PHE A 102 -14.96 -20.53 -25.15
N ALA A 103 -15.31 -21.76 -25.54
CA ALA A 103 -16.55 -22.40 -25.06
C ALA A 103 -16.33 -22.93 -23.62
N GLU A 104 -17.41 -22.96 -22.85
CA GLU A 104 -17.41 -23.54 -21.50
C GLU A 104 -17.08 -25.04 -21.53
N GLY A 105 -16.25 -25.50 -20.58
CA GLY A 105 -15.87 -26.91 -20.42
C GLY A 105 -15.25 -27.53 -21.68
N GLU A 106 -14.36 -26.79 -22.37
CA GLU A 106 -13.66 -27.34 -23.54
C GLU A 106 -12.14 -27.50 -23.27
N LEU A 107 -11.59 -28.46 -24.04
CA LEU A 107 -10.13 -28.60 -24.10
C LEU A 107 -9.58 -27.64 -25.16
N VAL A 108 -8.76 -26.70 -24.75
CA VAL A 108 -8.05 -25.76 -25.62
C VAL A 108 -6.62 -26.25 -25.82
N THR A 109 -6.21 -26.33 -27.09
CA THR A 109 -4.83 -26.73 -27.46
C THR A 109 -4.09 -25.55 -28.04
N ILE A 110 -2.92 -25.31 -27.50
CA ILE A 110 -1.96 -24.29 -27.92
C ILE A 110 -0.82 -24.97 -28.66
N LYS A 111 -0.47 -24.42 -29.81
CA LYS A 111 0.68 -24.89 -30.60
C LYS A 111 1.49 -23.72 -31.10
N LEU A 112 2.75 -23.66 -30.69
CA LEU A 112 3.74 -22.74 -31.23
C LEU A 112 4.56 -23.48 -32.30
N ASN A 113 4.47 -23.01 -33.54
CA ASN A 113 5.15 -23.65 -34.66
C ASN A 113 6.65 -23.40 -34.63
N LYS A 114 7.41 -24.35 -35.17
CA LYS A 114 8.84 -24.21 -35.35
C LYS A 114 9.17 -23.04 -36.29
N GLY A 115 10.15 -22.24 -35.94
CA GLY A 115 10.68 -21.19 -36.84
C GLY A 115 10.83 -19.81 -36.27
N LEU A 116 10.25 -19.51 -35.11
CA LEU A 116 10.49 -18.27 -34.39
C LEU A 116 11.98 -18.20 -34.03
N LYS A 117 12.62 -17.08 -34.37
CA LYS A 117 14.00 -16.82 -34.01
C LYS A 117 14.09 -15.99 -32.74
N THR A 118 15.10 -16.25 -31.94
CA THR A 118 15.47 -15.39 -30.83
C THR A 118 16.48 -14.33 -31.27
N VAL A 119 16.69 -13.32 -30.45
CA VAL A 119 17.68 -12.26 -30.71
C VAL A 119 19.09 -12.82 -30.81
N SER A 120 19.41 -13.91 -30.10
CA SER A 120 20.69 -14.62 -30.21
C SER A 120 20.86 -15.35 -31.55
N GLY A 121 19.82 -15.46 -32.38
CA GLY A 121 19.81 -16.23 -33.63
C GLY A 121 19.44 -17.70 -33.46
N SER A 122 19.14 -18.14 -32.27
CA SER A 122 18.58 -19.46 -31.95
C SER A 122 17.17 -19.60 -32.51
N ILE A 123 16.67 -20.81 -32.66
CA ILE A 123 15.27 -21.08 -33.00
C ILE A 123 14.52 -21.47 -31.73
N ALA A 124 13.43 -20.74 -31.41
CA ALA A 124 12.58 -21.11 -30.33
C ALA A 124 12.05 -22.55 -30.48
N PRO A 125 11.99 -23.34 -29.40
CA PRO A 125 11.51 -24.71 -29.49
C PRO A 125 10.03 -24.73 -29.93
N GLU A 126 9.65 -25.76 -30.68
CA GLU A 126 8.23 -26.04 -30.94
C GLU A 126 7.54 -26.34 -29.62
N LEU A 127 6.36 -25.75 -29.40
CA LEU A 127 5.55 -25.92 -28.18
C LEU A 127 4.21 -26.54 -28.53
N GLN A 128 3.74 -27.47 -27.72
CA GLN A 128 2.34 -27.90 -27.72
C GLN A 128 1.91 -28.25 -26.31
N TYR A 129 0.77 -27.72 -25.88
CA TYR A 129 0.11 -28.10 -24.62
C TYR A 129 -1.38 -27.84 -24.70
N SER A 130 -2.13 -28.29 -23.69
CA SER A 130 -3.57 -28.05 -23.59
C SER A 130 -3.96 -27.71 -22.16
N PHE A 131 -5.10 -27.01 -22.02
CA PHE A 131 -5.77 -26.73 -20.77
C PHE A 131 -7.29 -26.89 -20.94
N GLU A 132 -8.03 -26.97 -19.81
CA GLU A 132 -9.49 -27.05 -19.81
C GLU A 132 -10.09 -25.73 -19.31
N THR A 133 -11.13 -25.23 -19.97
CA THR A 133 -11.89 -24.07 -19.52
C THR A 133 -12.89 -24.43 -18.42
N GLU A 134 -13.37 -23.43 -17.67
CA GLU A 134 -14.46 -23.57 -16.71
C GLU A 134 -15.75 -24.10 -17.38
N GLU A 135 -16.56 -24.87 -16.64
CA GLU A 135 -17.81 -25.40 -17.19
C GLU A 135 -18.92 -24.36 -17.19
N ILE A 136 -18.90 -23.42 -16.22
CA ILE A 136 -19.86 -22.32 -16.09
C ILE A 136 -19.09 -21.07 -15.70
N ASN A 137 -19.26 -19.97 -16.42
CA ASN A 137 -18.67 -18.70 -16.08
C ASN A 137 -19.44 -18.02 -14.93
N LEU A 138 -19.15 -18.41 -13.71
CA LEU A 138 -19.75 -17.83 -12.50
C LEU A 138 -19.33 -16.39 -12.26
N ASN A 139 -18.16 -15.99 -12.73
CA ASN A 139 -17.64 -14.62 -12.54
C ASN A 139 -18.57 -13.58 -13.21
N LYS A 140 -19.18 -13.91 -14.35
CA LYS A 140 -20.18 -13.04 -15.00
C LYS A 140 -21.46 -12.92 -14.17
N THR A 141 -21.89 -14.01 -13.53
CA THR A 141 -23.12 -14.05 -12.74
C THR A 141 -22.94 -13.34 -11.39
N VAL A 142 -21.77 -13.44 -10.78
CA VAL A 142 -21.45 -12.85 -9.47
C VAL A 142 -21.17 -11.34 -9.58
N LYS A 143 -20.63 -10.83 -10.69
CA LYS A 143 -20.46 -9.38 -10.93
C LYS A 143 -21.74 -8.55 -10.68
N TYR A 144 -22.92 -9.15 -10.76
CA TYR A 144 -24.21 -8.48 -10.55
C TYR A 144 -24.83 -8.66 -9.15
N ASN A 145 -24.24 -9.46 -8.26
CA ASN A 145 -24.87 -9.88 -7.00
C ASN A 145 -24.13 -9.41 -5.73
N TYR A 146 -23.67 -8.16 -5.72
CA TYR A 146 -22.98 -7.54 -4.56
C TYR A 146 -23.80 -7.61 -3.25
N LYS A 147 -25.11 -7.73 -3.33
CA LYS A 147 -26.00 -7.92 -2.17
C LYS A 147 -25.77 -9.25 -1.46
N LYS A 148 -25.34 -10.28 -2.20
CA LYS A 148 -25.04 -11.61 -1.67
C LYS A 148 -23.70 -11.65 -0.91
N TYR A 149 -22.75 -10.77 -1.24
CA TYR A 149 -21.47 -10.65 -0.55
C TYR A 149 -21.60 -10.18 0.89
N SER A 150 -22.40 -9.15 1.14
CA SER A 150 -22.63 -8.67 2.51
C SER A 150 -23.37 -9.70 3.37
N GLU A 151 -24.27 -10.50 2.76
CA GLU A 151 -24.99 -11.58 3.44
C GLU A 151 -24.05 -12.76 3.75
N ILE A 152 -23.15 -13.08 2.84
CA ILE A 152 -22.16 -14.18 2.96
C ILE A 152 -21.07 -13.79 3.98
N TYR A 153 -20.53 -12.58 3.90
CA TYR A 153 -19.57 -12.05 4.86
C TYR A 153 -20.16 -11.97 6.27
N ASN A 154 -21.44 -11.60 6.37
CA ASN A 154 -22.18 -11.61 7.64
C ASN A 154 -22.41 -13.02 8.17
N HIS A 155 -22.54 -14.04 7.31
CA HIS A 155 -22.73 -15.43 7.72
C HIS A 155 -21.43 -16.07 8.25
N LEU A 156 -20.30 -15.75 7.62
CA LEU A 156 -18.96 -16.22 8.04
C LEU A 156 -18.52 -15.60 9.39
N ASN A 157 -18.96 -14.36 9.67
CA ASN A 157 -18.55 -13.64 10.87
C ASN A 157 -19.57 -13.70 12.02
N ASN A 158 -20.82 -14.10 11.80
CA ASN A 158 -21.86 -14.18 12.84
C ASN A 158 -21.71 -15.38 13.79
N ASN A 159 -20.82 -16.31 13.51
CA ASN A 159 -20.66 -17.51 14.35
C ASN A 159 -19.57 -17.38 15.42
N SER A 160 -18.76 -16.32 15.47
CA SER A 160 -17.62 -16.30 16.39
C SER A 160 -17.48 -15.13 17.35
N TYR A 161 -18.19 -14.01 17.22
CA TYR A 161 -18.04 -12.92 18.22
C TYR A 161 -19.19 -11.90 18.20
N ASN A 162 -19.82 -11.72 19.35
CA ASN A 162 -20.80 -10.66 19.59
C ASN A 162 -20.11 -9.51 20.36
N PRO A 163 -19.77 -8.38 19.70
CA PRO A 163 -18.99 -7.30 20.32
C PRO A 163 -19.73 -6.50 21.40
N THR A 164 -20.99 -6.83 21.70
CA THR A 164 -21.82 -6.01 22.61
C THR A 164 -21.47 -6.14 24.11
N ASN A 165 -20.55 -7.01 24.52
CA ASN A 165 -20.30 -7.28 25.95
C ASN A 165 -19.00 -6.68 26.53
N ASN A 166 -18.15 -6.01 25.76
CA ASN A 166 -16.95 -5.36 26.31
C ASN A 166 -17.08 -3.82 26.33
N LYS A 167 -18.06 -3.30 27.05
CA LYS A 167 -18.02 -1.93 27.55
C LYS A 167 -17.08 -1.85 28.75
N SER A 168 -15.79 -1.94 28.56
CA SER A 168 -14.84 -1.37 29.51
C SER A 168 -14.70 0.13 29.23
N GLN A 169 -15.56 0.92 29.86
CA GLN A 169 -15.31 2.36 29.98
C GLN A 169 -14.03 2.54 30.80
N SER A 170 -12.90 2.76 30.13
CA SER A 170 -11.76 3.38 30.78
C SER A 170 -12.13 4.84 31.03
N ASN A 171 -12.32 5.22 32.29
CA ASN A 171 -12.40 6.61 32.74
C ASN A 171 -11.00 7.27 32.68
N LEU A 172 -10.39 7.28 31.50
CA LEU A 172 -9.29 8.17 31.20
C LEU A 172 -9.92 9.53 30.88
N SER A 173 -9.48 10.59 31.57
CA SER A 173 -9.87 11.96 31.28
C SER A 173 -9.48 12.28 29.83
N ARG A 174 -10.42 12.10 28.90
CA ARG A 174 -10.24 12.43 27.49
C ARG A 174 -10.01 13.94 27.38
N LYS A 175 -8.79 14.35 27.04
CA LYS A 175 -8.57 15.66 26.47
C LYS A 175 -9.02 15.58 25.01
N THR A 176 -10.28 15.87 24.77
CA THR A 176 -10.80 16.07 23.42
C THR A 176 -10.16 17.33 22.85
N TYR A 177 -9.27 17.20 21.90
CA TYR A 177 -8.80 18.33 21.08
C TYR A 177 -9.89 18.61 20.01
N THR A 178 -11.03 19.12 20.46
CA THR A 178 -12.16 19.44 19.58
C THR A 178 -11.86 20.78 18.92
N ILE A 179 -11.42 20.74 17.67
CA ILE A 179 -11.51 21.91 16.79
C ILE A 179 -13.01 22.06 16.48
N GLN A 180 -13.56 23.25 16.62
CA GLN A 180 -14.95 23.55 16.29
C GLN A 180 -15.12 23.39 14.77
N TYR A 181 -15.68 22.26 14.32
CA TYR A 181 -15.84 21.88 12.92
C TYR A 181 -17.12 22.48 12.32
N ASP A 182 -17.26 23.79 12.25
CA ASP A 182 -18.48 24.47 11.78
C ASP A 182 -18.80 24.27 10.28
N SER A 183 -18.03 23.48 9.53
CA SER A 183 -18.21 23.36 8.09
C SER A 183 -17.98 21.96 7.52
N LEU A 184 -17.95 20.93 8.34
CA LEU A 184 -17.96 19.55 7.83
C LEU A 184 -19.39 19.13 7.47
N PRO A 185 -19.58 18.27 6.46
CA PRO A 185 -20.86 17.65 6.20
C PRO A 185 -21.41 16.98 7.46
N THR A 186 -22.72 17.03 7.66
CA THR A 186 -23.37 16.48 8.87
C THR A 186 -23.20 14.97 9.05
N ASP A 187 -22.84 14.29 7.98
CA ASP A 187 -22.57 12.85 7.89
C ASP A 187 -21.07 12.52 7.78
N PHE A 188 -20.20 13.52 7.98
CA PHE A 188 -18.76 13.31 7.96
C PHE A 188 -18.32 12.44 9.15
N PRO A 189 -17.44 11.43 8.95
CA PRO A 189 -16.94 10.60 10.04
C PRO A 189 -16.08 11.43 11.01
N GLU A 190 -16.65 11.81 12.14
CA GLU A 190 -15.90 12.57 13.15
C GLU A 190 -14.73 11.75 13.69
N ILE A 191 -13.52 12.35 13.60
CA ILE A 191 -12.26 11.75 14.08
C ILE A 191 -11.95 12.32 15.47
N ILE A 192 -11.72 11.43 16.43
CA ILE A 192 -11.33 11.78 17.80
C ILE A 192 -9.87 11.43 17.99
N VAL A 193 -9.07 12.38 18.47
CA VAL A 193 -7.69 12.13 18.89
C VAL A 193 -7.73 11.75 20.37
N ASP A 194 -7.49 10.47 20.67
CA ASP A 194 -7.53 9.94 22.02
C ASP A 194 -6.23 10.18 22.79
N SER A 195 -5.10 10.18 22.07
CA SER A 195 -3.75 10.42 22.62
C SER A 195 -2.87 11.10 21.59
N LEU A 196 -2.04 12.05 22.02
CA LEU A 196 -1.10 12.82 21.19
C LEU A 196 0.17 13.10 21.98
N ASN A 197 1.23 12.30 21.73
CA ASN A 197 2.50 12.31 22.45
C ASN A 197 3.68 12.35 21.47
N SER A 198 3.82 13.43 20.72
CA SER A 198 4.89 13.64 19.73
C SER A 198 4.94 12.57 18.62
N PRO A 199 3.84 12.34 17.88
CA PRO A 199 3.87 11.45 16.72
C PRO A 199 4.77 12.00 15.61
N VAL A 200 5.18 11.13 14.70
CA VAL A 200 5.89 11.53 13.47
C VAL A 200 5.04 12.52 12.67
N PRO A 201 5.62 13.60 12.12
CA PRO A 201 4.95 14.44 11.15
C PRO A 201 4.44 13.63 9.94
N GLY A 202 3.36 14.08 9.35
CA GLY A 202 2.75 13.43 8.18
C GLY A 202 1.23 13.38 8.29
N TYR A 203 0.59 12.86 7.26
CA TYR A 203 -0.86 12.80 7.14
C TYR A 203 -1.33 11.35 7.09
N ILE A 204 -2.46 11.08 7.74
CA ILE A 204 -3.04 9.75 7.84
C ILE A 204 -4.16 9.62 6.80
N PHE A 205 -4.09 8.58 6.00
CA PHE A 205 -5.00 8.24 4.92
C PHE A 205 -6.03 7.23 5.41
N LEU A 206 -7.31 7.54 5.23
CA LEU A 206 -8.43 6.78 5.74
C LEU A 206 -9.54 6.69 4.68
N ALA A 207 -10.21 5.55 4.62
CA ALA A 207 -11.44 5.35 3.86
C ALA A 207 -12.47 4.60 4.72
N PRO A 208 -13.06 5.27 5.73
CA PRO A 208 -13.96 4.63 6.69
C PRO A 208 -15.30 4.26 6.06
N PHE A 209 -15.88 3.15 6.52
CA PHE A 209 -17.18 2.67 6.10
C PHE A 209 -17.88 1.88 7.22
N ALA A 210 -19.19 1.66 7.08
CA ALA A 210 -19.96 0.81 7.98
C ALA A 210 -20.51 -0.42 7.26
N PHE A 211 -20.31 -1.62 7.82
CA PHE A 211 -20.81 -2.86 7.20
C PHE A 211 -22.33 -2.96 7.16
N ASN A 212 -22.98 -2.51 8.21
CA ASN A 212 -24.43 -2.71 8.42
C ASN A 212 -25.27 -1.53 7.96
N ASN A 213 -24.67 -0.49 7.41
CA ASN A 213 -25.37 0.71 6.98
C ASN A 213 -24.98 1.07 5.53
N GLN A 214 -25.77 0.57 4.56
CA GLN A 214 -25.56 0.89 3.14
C GLN A 214 -25.77 2.38 2.81
N ASN A 215 -26.35 3.16 3.74
CA ASN A 215 -26.50 4.61 3.63
C ASN A 215 -25.39 5.36 4.39
N SER A 216 -24.43 4.66 4.98
CA SER A 216 -23.28 5.32 5.58
C SER A 216 -22.52 6.07 4.48
N PRO A 217 -22.25 7.35 4.66
CA PRO A 217 -21.44 8.07 3.70
C PRO A 217 -20.03 7.50 3.68
N ASN A 218 -19.54 7.27 2.48
CA ASN A 218 -18.18 6.81 2.27
C ASN A 218 -17.31 8.02 1.90
N TYR A 219 -16.17 8.16 2.57
CA TYR A 219 -15.24 9.25 2.37
C TYR A 219 -13.84 8.72 2.14
N LEU A 220 -13.10 9.36 1.25
CA LEU A 220 -11.64 9.37 1.26
C LEU A 220 -11.22 10.54 2.14
N ILE A 221 -10.35 10.30 3.11
CA ILE A 221 -9.92 11.31 4.08
C ILE A 221 -8.40 11.30 4.19
N ILE A 222 -7.82 12.50 4.15
CA ILE A 222 -6.43 12.73 4.58
C ILE A 222 -6.52 13.65 5.80
N THR A 223 -6.03 13.21 6.94
CA THR A 223 -6.05 13.98 8.18
C THR A 223 -4.66 14.14 8.76
N ASP A 224 -4.41 15.21 9.48
CA ASP A 224 -3.18 15.39 10.24
C ASP A 224 -3.20 14.65 11.60
N ASN A 225 -2.15 14.81 12.39
CA ASN A 225 -2.03 14.21 13.71
C ASN A 225 -3.02 14.80 14.75
N TYR A 226 -3.66 15.91 14.45
CA TYR A 226 -4.67 16.54 15.31
C TYR A 226 -6.11 16.17 14.92
N GLY A 227 -6.26 15.29 13.90
CA GLY A 227 -7.57 14.89 13.39
C GLY A 227 -8.21 15.93 12.49
N VAL A 228 -7.45 16.95 12.02
CA VAL A 228 -7.98 17.95 11.08
C VAL A 228 -7.95 17.38 9.67
N PRO A 229 -9.11 17.24 9.01
CA PRO A 229 -9.14 16.76 7.63
C PRO A 229 -8.60 17.85 6.70
N VAL A 230 -7.43 17.58 6.12
CA VAL A 230 -6.78 18.43 5.08
C VAL A 230 -7.34 18.14 3.70
N PHE A 231 -7.81 16.93 3.49
CA PHE A 231 -8.57 16.53 2.33
C PHE A 231 -9.70 15.60 2.74
N TYR A 232 -10.85 15.78 2.13
CA TYR A 232 -11.84 14.72 2.03
C TYR A 232 -12.59 14.80 0.71
N ARG A 233 -13.01 13.64 0.23
CA ARG A 233 -13.95 13.50 -0.88
C ARG A 233 -14.99 12.46 -0.55
N ARG A 234 -16.27 12.85 -0.67
CA ARG A 234 -17.39 11.92 -0.55
C ARG A 234 -17.47 11.06 -1.81
N THR A 235 -17.46 9.74 -1.66
CA THR A 235 -17.63 8.82 -2.79
C THR A 235 -19.11 8.53 -3.03
N LEU A 236 -19.60 8.78 -4.24
CA LEU A 236 -21.04 8.75 -4.55
C LEU A 236 -21.55 7.35 -4.94
N ASN A 237 -20.66 6.43 -5.34
CA ASN A 237 -21.04 5.15 -5.96
C ASN A 237 -20.75 3.92 -5.10
N GLY A 238 -20.76 4.05 -3.79
CA GLY A 238 -20.53 2.95 -2.86
C GLY A 238 -19.26 3.11 -2.03
N ARG A 239 -18.91 2.02 -1.34
CA ARG A 239 -17.77 1.95 -0.44
C ARG A 239 -16.46 2.17 -1.20
N ALA A 240 -15.62 3.04 -0.68
CA ALA A 240 -14.21 3.11 -1.05
C ALA A 240 -13.36 2.41 0.03
N SER A 241 -12.22 1.88 -0.38
CA SER A 241 -11.24 1.26 0.51
C SER A 241 -9.83 1.43 -0.04
N ASN A 242 -8.83 1.05 0.74
CA ASN A 242 -7.42 1.01 0.34
C ASN A 242 -6.92 2.35 -0.26
N PHE A 243 -7.17 3.46 0.48
CA PHE A 243 -6.72 4.79 0.06
C PHE A 243 -5.24 4.97 0.41
N ASP A 244 -4.38 5.11 -0.60
CA ASP A 244 -2.93 5.11 -0.43
C ASP A 244 -2.22 6.09 -1.39
N VAL A 245 -0.90 6.21 -1.19
CA VAL A 245 0.04 6.88 -2.08
C VAL A 245 0.89 5.82 -2.76
N GLU A 246 0.79 5.73 -4.08
CA GLU A 246 1.56 4.78 -4.89
C GLU A 246 3.04 5.14 -4.99
N SER A 247 3.86 4.17 -5.37
CA SER A 247 5.30 4.38 -5.59
C SER A 247 5.61 5.42 -6.67
N THR A 248 4.67 5.67 -7.58
CA THR A 248 4.70 6.69 -8.64
C THR A 248 4.36 8.08 -8.13
N GLY A 249 3.88 8.21 -6.88
CA GLY A 249 3.47 9.49 -6.27
C GLY A 249 2.02 9.89 -6.55
N GLU A 250 1.25 9.04 -7.17
CA GLU A 250 -0.18 9.20 -7.38
C GLU A 250 -0.95 8.67 -6.16
N LEU A 251 -2.19 9.11 -6.00
CA LEU A 251 -3.12 8.53 -5.04
C LEU A 251 -3.90 7.40 -5.68
N SER A 252 -4.08 6.30 -4.97
CA SER A 252 -4.97 5.22 -5.38
C SER A 252 -6.08 4.97 -4.37
N TYR A 253 -7.20 4.46 -4.84
CA TYR A 253 -8.27 3.93 -4.00
C TYR A 253 -9.16 2.97 -4.78
N TYR A 254 -9.67 1.96 -4.10
CA TYR A 254 -10.66 1.04 -4.67
C TYR A 254 -12.09 1.56 -4.49
N ASN A 255 -12.88 1.52 -5.57
CA ASN A 255 -14.33 1.65 -5.58
C ASN A 255 -14.88 0.88 -6.78
N ARG A 256 -15.02 -0.44 -6.68
CA ARG A 256 -15.30 -1.42 -7.75
C ARG A 256 -14.18 -1.60 -8.78
N PHE A 257 -13.39 -0.56 -9.01
CA PHE A 257 -12.14 -0.52 -9.79
C PHE A 257 -11.09 0.19 -8.96
N GLU A 258 -9.85 0.03 -9.30
CA GLU A 258 -8.80 0.91 -8.79
C GLU A 258 -8.82 2.22 -9.55
N TYR A 259 -8.90 3.32 -8.83
CA TYR A 259 -8.83 4.68 -9.36
C TYR A 259 -7.54 5.35 -8.95
N PHE A 260 -6.97 6.11 -9.87
CA PHE A 260 -5.77 6.90 -9.62
C PHE A 260 -6.10 8.38 -9.70
N MET A 261 -5.51 9.16 -8.79
CA MET A 261 -5.62 10.61 -8.77
C MET A 261 -4.24 11.25 -8.74
N ASP A 262 -4.12 12.38 -9.44
CA ASP A 262 -2.94 13.25 -9.32
C ASP A 262 -2.93 14.00 -7.97
N SER A 263 -1.83 14.71 -7.70
CA SER A 263 -1.70 15.54 -6.49
C SER A 263 -2.61 16.78 -6.46
N SER A 264 -3.37 17.01 -7.52
CA SER A 264 -4.46 18.00 -7.57
C SER A 264 -5.83 17.35 -7.33
N TYR A 265 -5.86 16.04 -7.00
CA TYR A 265 -7.04 15.21 -6.78
C TYR A 265 -7.92 15.00 -8.01
N ASN A 266 -7.42 15.21 -9.23
CA ASN A 266 -8.11 14.81 -10.43
C ASN A 266 -7.97 13.31 -10.63
N ILE A 267 -9.08 12.62 -10.96
CA ILE A 267 -9.01 11.22 -11.40
C ILE A 267 -8.33 11.22 -12.78
N ILE A 268 -7.19 10.54 -12.88
CA ILE A 268 -6.37 10.46 -14.09
C ILE A 268 -6.49 9.13 -14.80
N ASP A 269 -6.81 8.06 -14.06
CA ASP A 269 -6.97 6.72 -14.63
C ASP A 269 -7.85 5.83 -13.74
N SER A 270 -8.24 4.69 -14.31
CA SER A 270 -8.84 3.58 -13.56
C SER A 270 -8.51 2.25 -14.21
N ILE A 271 -8.25 1.22 -13.40
CA ILE A 271 -7.86 -0.10 -13.85
C ILE A 271 -8.70 -1.18 -13.19
N TYR A 272 -8.87 -2.30 -13.87
CA TYR A 272 -9.62 -3.46 -13.38
C TYR A 272 -9.04 -4.76 -13.94
N MET A 273 -9.35 -5.88 -13.27
CA MET A 273 -8.98 -7.22 -13.70
C MET A 273 -9.54 -7.54 -15.07
N TRP A 274 -8.70 -8.14 -15.90
CA TRP A 274 -9.06 -8.67 -17.21
C TRP A 274 -9.42 -10.17 -17.12
N ASN A 275 -9.49 -10.83 -18.26
CA ASN A 275 -9.73 -12.27 -18.36
C ASN A 275 -11.04 -12.75 -17.67
N GLY A 276 -12.01 -11.85 -17.47
CA GLY A 276 -13.33 -12.19 -16.92
C GLY A 276 -13.44 -12.16 -15.40
N TYR A 277 -12.36 -11.86 -14.68
CA TYR A 277 -12.36 -11.82 -13.21
C TYR A 277 -12.93 -10.52 -12.64
N GLY A 278 -13.32 -10.56 -11.38
CA GLY A 278 -13.70 -9.38 -10.61
C GLY A 278 -12.49 -8.79 -9.89
N THR A 279 -12.28 -7.47 -10.03
CA THR A 279 -11.26 -6.76 -9.26
C THR A 279 -11.58 -6.83 -7.78
N ASP A 280 -10.59 -7.18 -6.97
CA ASP A 280 -10.68 -7.23 -5.54
C ASP A 280 -10.20 -5.92 -4.89
N GLU A 281 -10.69 -5.62 -3.68
CA GLU A 281 -10.41 -4.36 -2.98
C GLU A 281 -9.13 -4.38 -2.13
N HIS A 282 -8.45 -5.54 -2.06
CA HIS A 282 -7.41 -5.72 -1.04
C HIS A 282 -6.06 -5.13 -1.41
N GLU A 283 -5.63 -5.23 -2.67
CA GLU A 283 -4.32 -4.70 -3.07
C GLU A 283 -4.25 -4.41 -4.57
N CYS A 284 -3.60 -3.30 -4.88
CA CYS A 284 -3.12 -2.93 -6.20
C CYS A 284 -1.68 -2.43 -6.06
N LEU A 285 -0.76 -2.87 -6.89
CA LEU A 285 0.60 -2.35 -6.93
C LEU A 285 0.87 -1.71 -8.28
N VAL A 286 1.39 -0.49 -8.28
CA VAL A 286 1.78 0.25 -9.48
C VAL A 286 3.29 0.34 -9.56
N PHE A 287 3.86 -0.03 -10.69
CA PHE A 287 5.30 -0.01 -10.95
C PHE A 287 5.71 1.19 -11.80
N GLU A 288 6.94 1.67 -11.63
CA GLU A 288 7.49 2.81 -12.39
C GLU A 288 7.47 2.61 -13.92
N ASN A 289 7.44 1.36 -14.39
CA ASN A 289 7.34 1.02 -15.82
C ASN A 289 5.91 0.97 -16.36
N HIS A 290 4.94 1.51 -15.63
CA HIS A 290 3.49 1.49 -15.93
C HIS A 290 2.87 0.09 -15.98
N HIS A 291 3.47 -0.88 -15.32
CA HIS A 291 2.82 -2.14 -14.99
C HIS A 291 1.95 -1.98 -13.75
N THR A 292 0.88 -2.74 -13.69
CA THR A 292 0.01 -2.80 -12.51
C THR A 292 -0.27 -4.25 -12.15
N LEU A 293 -0.09 -4.61 -10.89
CA LEU A 293 -0.41 -5.95 -10.37
C LEU A 293 -1.66 -5.85 -9.50
N LEU A 294 -2.68 -6.62 -9.87
CA LEU A 294 -4.00 -6.64 -9.26
C LEU A 294 -4.30 -7.98 -8.62
N MET A 295 -5.14 -7.97 -7.59
CA MET A 295 -5.79 -9.15 -7.02
C MET A 295 -7.21 -9.28 -7.54
N GLY A 296 -7.68 -10.52 -7.65
CA GLY A 296 -9.06 -10.82 -7.99
C GLY A 296 -9.52 -12.17 -7.49
N TYR A 297 -10.82 -12.38 -7.56
CA TYR A 297 -11.46 -13.64 -7.18
C TYR A 297 -12.00 -14.39 -8.38
N ASP A 298 -11.78 -15.69 -8.36
CA ASP A 298 -12.33 -16.64 -9.31
C ASP A 298 -13.31 -17.60 -8.62
N TYR A 299 -14.55 -17.60 -9.07
CA TYR A 299 -15.65 -18.37 -8.51
C TYR A 299 -15.90 -19.61 -9.35
N GLN A 300 -15.65 -20.79 -8.78
CA GLN A 300 -15.79 -22.06 -9.47
C GLN A 300 -16.78 -22.99 -8.78
N GLN A 301 -17.53 -23.77 -9.54
CA GLN A 301 -18.33 -24.88 -9.01
C GLN A 301 -17.45 -26.09 -8.79
N VAL A 302 -17.44 -26.60 -7.58
CA VAL A 302 -16.62 -27.75 -7.17
C VAL A 302 -17.48 -28.78 -6.43
N ALA A 303 -17.38 -30.03 -6.83
CA ALA A 303 -17.99 -31.16 -6.12
C ALA A 303 -17.20 -31.45 -4.83
N MET A 304 -17.45 -30.67 -3.77
CA MET A 304 -16.71 -30.72 -2.51
C MET A 304 -16.91 -32.04 -1.75
N ASP A 305 -17.99 -32.82 -2.03
CA ASP A 305 -18.19 -34.16 -1.54
C ASP A 305 -17.11 -35.16 -2.02
N THR A 306 -16.41 -34.84 -3.11
CA THR A 306 -15.24 -35.58 -3.58
C THR A 306 -13.92 -35.12 -2.93
N VAL A 307 -13.90 -33.96 -2.27
CA VAL A 307 -12.71 -33.35 -1.64
C VAL A 307 -12.70 -33.59 -0.14
N VAL A 308 -13.83 -33.39 0.55
CA VAL A 308 -13.98 -33.60 1.99
C VAL A 308 -15.27 -34.35 2.31
N THR A 309 -15.23 -35.16 3.37
CA THR A 309 -16.45 -35.87 3.83
C THR A 309 -17.50 -34.87 4.30
N GLY A 310 -18.71 -34.97 3.74
CA GLY A 310 -19.83 -34.07 4.05
C GLY A 310 -19.81 -32.76 3.24
N GLY A 311 -18.89 -32.61 2.30
CA GLY A 311 -18.86 -31.49 1.39
C GLY A 311 -20.10 -31.39 0.49
N ASP A 312 -20.45 -30.18 0.06
CA ASP A 312 -21.53 -29.95 -0.87
C ASP A 312 -21.10 -30.38 -2.29
N SER A 313 -21.93 -31.19 -2.96
CA SER A 313 -21.63 -31.67 -4.32
C SER A 313 -21.65 -30.56 -5.39
N ASN A 314 -22.10 -29.35 -5.03
CA ASN A 314 -22.17 -28.21 -5.93
C ASN A 314 -21.78 -26.91 -5.22
N ALA A 315 -20.71 -26.97 -4.42
CA ALA A 315 -20.20 -25.78 -3.71
C ALA A 315 -19.64 -24.75 -4.68
N THR A 316 -19.85 -23.47 -4.38
CA THR A 316 -19.10 -22.37 -4.99
C THR A 316 -17.81 -22.18 -4.19
N VAL A 317 -16.68 -22.41 -4.81
CA VAL A 317 -15.35 -22.23 -4.19
C VAL A 317 -14.68 -21.01 -4.82
N ILE A 318 -14.07 -20.17 -3.97
CA ILE A 318 -13.44 -18.93 -4.37
C ILE A 318 -11.92 -19.12 -4.37
N GLY A 319 -11.29 -18.95 -5.54
CA GLY A 319 -9.85 -18.94 -5.72
C GLY A 319 -9.30 -17.52 -5.83
N LEU A 320 -8.00 -17.35 -5.56
CA LEU A 320 -7.26 -16.12 -5.73
C LEU A 320 -6.60 -16.06 -7.09
N ILE A 321 -6.70 -14.91 -7.74
CA ILE A 321 -6.03 -14.58 -9.00
C ILE A 321 -5.14 -13.36 -8.77
N LEU A 322 -3.95 -13.39 -9.36
CA LEU A 322 -3.08 -12.24 -9.52
C LEU A 322 -2.92 -11.99 -11.02
N GLU A 323 -3.14 -10.76 -11.47
CA GLU A 323 -2.89 -10.34 -12.86
C GLU A 323 -1.92 -9.16 -12.89
N GLU A 324 -0.85 -9.28 -13.67
CA GLU A 324 0.01 -8.15 -14.02
C GLU A 324 -0.36 -7.65 -15.41
N LEU A 325 -0.65 -6.35 -15.48
CA LEU A 325 -1.05 -5.66 -16.70
C LEU A 325 0.04 -4.68 -17.15
N VAL A 326 0.24 -4.61 -18.46
CA VAL A 326 0.97 -3.53 -19.14
C VAL A 326 -0.02 -2.57 -19.77
N GLY A 327 0.03 -1.30 -19.36
CA GLY A 327 -1.06 -0.38 -19.65
C GLY A 327 -2.37 -0.89 -19.04
N ASN A 328 -3.50 -0.52 -19.64
CA ASN A 328 -4.80 -0.82 -19.01
C ASN A 328 -5.45 -2.13 -19.49
N ALA A 329 -4.77 -2.95 -20.32
CA ALA A 329 -5.46 -4.05 -21.00
C ALA A 329 -4.63 -5.29 -21.35
N ASN A 330 -3.32 -5.26 -21.20
CA ASN A 330 -2.47 -6.36 -21.65
C ASN A 330 -1.97 -7.18 -20.49
N VAL A 331 -2.54 -8.38 -20.28
CA VAL A 331 -2.10 -9.31 -19.24
C VAL A 331 -0.78 -9.96 -19.67
N VAL A 332 0.28 -9.75 -18.89
CA VAL A 332 1.63 -10.30 -19.14
C VAL A 332 2.04 -11.36 -18.12
N PHE A 333 1.32 -11.44 -17.01
CA PHE A 333 1.46 -12.48 -16.00
C PHE A 333 0.10 -12.72 -15.33
N GLU A 334 -0.26 -13.99 -15.13
CA GLU A 334 -1.43 -14.37 -14.34
C GLU A 334 -1.11 -15.59 -13.48
N TRP A 335 -1.37 -15.50 -12.19
CA TRP A 335 -1.16 -16.57 -11.24
C TRP A 335 -2.48 -16.94 -10.57
N ARG A 336 -2.76 -18.23 -10.47
CA ARG A 336 -4.04 -18.74 -9.95
C ARG A 336 -3.79 -19.70 -8.80
N SER A 337 -4.49 -19.50 -7.68
CA SER A 337 -4.42 -20.42 -6.55
C SER A 337 -4.84 -21.86 -6.89
N TRP A 338 -5.71 -22.03 -7.89
CA TRP A 338 -6.15 -23.33 -8.42
C TRP A 338 -5.04 -24.23 -8.94
N ASP A 339 -3.97 -23.64 -9.43
CA ASP A 339 -2.85 -24.34 -10.05
C ASP A 339 -1.75 -24.68 -9.01
N HIS A 340 -1.80 -24.07 -7.81
CA HIS A 340 -0.72 -24.13 -6.84
C HIS A 340 -1.16 -24.60 -5.44
N PHE A 341 -2.39 -24.34 -5.02
CA PHE A 341 -2.91 -24.68 -3.70
C PHE A 341 -3.98 -25.77 -3.77
N LYS A 342 -4.08 -26.56 -2.73
CA LYS A 342 -5.22 -27.46 -2.53
C LYS A 342 -6.29 -26.74 -1.73
N ILE A 343 -7.56 -26.96 -2.04
CA ILE A 343 -8.68 -26.41 -1.23
C ILE A 343 -8.53 -26.84 0.23
N THR A 344 -8.03 -28.06 0.46
CA THR A 344 -7.78 -28.60 1.80
C THR A 344 -6.58 -27.98 2.53
N ASP A 345 -5.85 -27.06 1.91
CA ASP A 345 -4.80 -26.28 2.60
C ASP A 345 -5.39 -25.21 3.54
N ALA A 346 -6.68 -24.91 3.40
CA ALA A 346 -7.38 -23.94 4.25
C ALA A 346 -7.17 -24.21 5.76
N ALA A 347 -7.09 -23.13 6.55
CA ALA A 347 -6.96 -23.16 8.00
C ALA A 347 -8.13 -23.95 8.65
N PRO A 348 -7.96 -24.49 9.87
CA PRO A 348 -8.91 -25.43 10.46
C PRO A 348 -10.27 -24.83 10.80
N ASP A 349 -10.39 -23.53 10.91
CA ASP A 349 -11.66 -22.80 11.16
C ASP A 349 -12.46 -22.51 9.88
N ILE A 350 -11.88 -22.78 8.70
CA ILE A 350 -12.59 -22.66 7.42
C ILE A 350 -13.38 -23.93 7.15
N ASP A 351 -14.71 -23.82 7.23
CA ASP A 351 -15.60 -24.94 7.03
C ASP A 351 -15.77 -25.29 5.53
N LEU A 352 -15.07 -26.33 5.11
CA LEU A 352 -15.07 -26.82 3.72
C LEU A 352 -16.35 -27.60 3.33
N THR A 353 -17.34 -27.72 4.23
CA THR A 353 -18.63 -28.37 3.94
C THR A 353 -19.72 -27.38 3.52
N GLN A 354 -19.43 -26.08 3.60
CA GLN A 354 -20.37 -25.02 3.24
C GLN A 354 -20.62 -24.94 1.73
N PRO A 355 -21.80 -24.47 1.30
CA PRO A 355 -22.09 -24.27 -0.12
C PRO A 355 -21.32 -23.11 -0.78
N LEU A 356 -20.68 -22.27 0.04
CA LEU A 356 -19.75 -21.21 -0.39
C LEU A 356 -18.50 -21.25 0.46
N ILE A 357 -17.35 -21.38 -0.20
CA ILE A 357 -16.05 -21.58 0.43
C ILE A 357 -15.04 -20.61 -0.17
N ASP A 358 -14.52 -19.70 0.65
CA ASP A 358 -13.36 -18.89 0.33
C ASP A 358 -12.14 -19.51 1.04
N TYR A 359 -11.37 -20.33 0.32
CA TYR A 359 -10.33 -21.14 0.94
C TYR A 359 -8.98 -20.45 1.04
N VAL A 360 -8.75 -19.38 0.28
CA VAL A 360 -7.46 -18.65 0.22
C VAL A 360 -7.56 -17.28 0.88
N HIS A 361 -8.44 -16.44 0.37
CA HIS A 361 -8.65 -15.05 0.77
C HIS A 361 -7.34 -14.26 0.79
N GLY A 362 -6.80 -13.93 -0.39
CA GLY A 362 -5.64 -13.04 -0.53
C GLY A 362 -5.98 -11.63 -0.04
N ASN A 363 -5.03 -10.96 0.64
CA ASN A 363 -5.31 -9.64 1.22
C ASN A 363 -4.15 -8.66 1.16
N ALA A 364 -2.98 -9.08 0.70
CA ALA A 364 -1.86 -8.20 0.44
C ALA A 364 -0.88 -8.84 -0.54
N ILE A 365 -0.28 -7.98 -1.36
CA ILE A 365 0.87 -8.31 -2.21
C ILE A 365 2.00 -7.35 -1.84
N GLU A 366 3.23 -7.86 -1.81
CA GLU A 366 4.44 -7.07 -1.64
C GLU A 366 5.51 -7.57 -2.60
N ILE A 367 6.41 -6.70 -3.05
CA ILE A 367 7.56 -7.06 -3.85
C ILE A 367 8.78 -7.23 -2.95
N ASP A 368 9.35 -8.42 -2.95
CA ASP A 368 10.60 -8.65 -2.24
C ASP A 368 11.80 -8.06 -3.00
N THR A 369 12.93 -7.91 -2.33
CA THR A 369 14.14 -7.28 -2.90
C THR A 369 14.73 -7.97 -4.12
N ASP A 370 14.37 -9.23 -4.34
CA ASP A 370 14.74 -10.01 -5.53
C ASP A 370 13.73 -9.89 -6.69
N GLY A 371 12.72 -9.03 -6.53
CA GLY A 371 11.67 -8.80 -7.54
C GLY A 371 10.54 -9.82 -7.53
N ASN A 372 10.57 -10.80 -6.63
CA ASN A 372 9.55 -11.83 -6.48
C ASN A 372 8.37 -11.35 -5.63
N LEU A 373 7.21 -12.00 -5.77
CA LEU A 373 5.98 -11.62 -5.08
C LEU A 373 5.90 -12.28 -3.70
N LEU A 374 5.45 -11.52 -2.72
CA LEU A 374 4.97 -12.02 -1.42
C LEU A 374 3.46 -11.84 -1.38
N VAL A 375 2.73 -12.92 -1.17
CA VAL A 375 1.27 -12.92 -1.13
C VAL A 375 0.79 -13.36 0.24
N SER A 376 -0.01 -12.52 0.89
CA SER A 376 -0.66 -12.86 2.16
C SER A 376 -2.01 -13.50 1.90
N SER A 377 -2.17 -14.75 2.34
CA SER A 377 -3.37 -15.56 2.21
C SER A 377 -3.99 -15.80 3.59
N ARG A 378 -5.07 -15.04 3.90
CA ARG A 378 -5.72 -15.04 5.23
C ARG A 378 -6.20 -16.41 5.66
N HIS A 379 -6.92 -17.09 4.77
CA HIS A 379 -7.56 -18.37 5.10
C HIS A 379 -6.61 -19.58 4.98
N LEU A 380 -5.34 -19.35 4.63
CA LEU A 380 -4.27 -20.33 4.73
C LEU A 380 -3.35 -20.08 5.93
N ASP A 381 -3.51 -18.97 6.65
CA ASP A 381 -2.56 -18.46 7.65
C ASP A 381 -1.13 -18.38 7.10
N GLU A 382 -0.99 -17.89 5.86
CA GLU A 382 0.23 -18.07 5.08
C GLU A 382 0.68 -16.80 4.33
N ILE A 383 1.99 -16.62 4.26
CA ILE A 383 2.69 -15.78 3.31
C ILE A 383 3.39 -16.68 2.31
N THR A 384 3.05 -16.55 1.03
CA THR A 384 3.65 -17.33 -0.06
C THR A 384 4.58 -16.44 -0.86
N LYS A 385 5.83 -16.90 -1.09
CA LYS A 385 6.73 -16.25 -2.04
C LYS A 385 6.64 -16.93 -3.39
N ILE A 386 6.37 -16.15 -4.43
CA ILE A 386 6.14 -16.61 -5.80
C ILE A 386 7.21 -15.99 -6.69
N ASP A 387 7.86 -16.80 -7.50
CA ASP A 387 8.76 -16.36 -8.56
C ASP A 387 7.94 -15.64 -9.65
N ARG A 388 8.16 -14.34 -9.84
CA ARG A 388 7.40 -13.51 -10.80
C ARG A 388 7.71 -13.85 -12.26
N GLU A 389 8.85 -14.49 -12.53
CA GLU A 389 9.24 -14.88 -13.88
C GLU A 389 8.64 -16.24 -14.30
N THR A 390 8.52 -17.19 -13.35
CA THR A 390 8.09 -18.57 -13.63
C THR A 390 6.70 -18.90 -13.09
N GLY A 391 6.19 -18.15 -12.11
CA GLY A 391 4.97 -18.45 -11.39
C GLY A 391 5.13 -19.54 -10.31
N ASP A 392 6.33 -20.09 -10.12
CA ASP A 392 6.57 -21.15 -9.15
C ASP A 392 6.59 -20.63 -7.72
N ILE A 393 6.14 -21.46 -6.77
CA ILE A 393 6.25 -21.15 -5.34
C ILE A 393 7.71 -21.37 -4.90
N ILE A 394 8.36 -20.32 -4.40
CA ILE A 394 9.73 -20.37 -3.87
C ILE A 394 9.72 -20.92 -2.43
N TRP A 395 8.81 -20.40 -1.60
CA TRP A 395 8.60 -20.90 -0.24
C TRP A 395 7.23 -20.47 0.32
N ARG A 396 6.82 -21.15 1.40
CA ARG A 396 5.58 -20.92 2.14
C ARG A 396 5.91 -20.72 3.61
N TRP A 397 5.48 -19.60 4.18
CA TRP A 397 5.70 -19.22 5.57
C TRP A 397 4.38 -18.90 6.24
N GLY A 398 4.07 -19.57 7.32
CA GLY A 398 2.80 -19.39 8.01
C GLY A 398 2.86 -19.71 9.49
N GLY A 399 1.81 -19.33 10.19
CA GLY A 399 1.64 -19.58 11.60
C GLY A 399 1.41 -21.06 11.95
N GLN A 400 1.04 -21.30 13.20
CA GLN A 400 0.87 -22.66 13.75
C GLN A 400 -0.11 -23.52 12.95
N TYR A 401 -1.11 -22.92 12.33
CA TYR A 401 -2.20 -23.61 11.63
C TYR A 401 -2.00 -23.68 10.12
N CYS A 402 -0.97 -23.05 9.59
CA CYS A 402 -0.59 -23.17 8.17
C CYS A 402 -0.11 -24.59 7.88
N LYS A 403 -0.85 -25.29 7.00
CA LYS A 403 -0.58 -26.71 6.68
C LYS A 403 0.71 -26.95 5.91
N ASN A 404 1.19 -25.94 5.20
CA ASN A 404 2.37 -26.04 4.33
C ASN A 404 3.53 -25.14 4.80
N ASN A 405 3.52 -24.70 6.06
CA ASN A 405 4.58 -23.89 6.63
C ASN A 405 5.94 -24.61 6.55
N GLN A 406 6.95 -23.91 6.04
CA GLN A 406 8.31 -24.39 5.88
C GLN A 406 9.28 -23.78 6.92
N PHE A 407 8.81 -22.82 7.74
CA PHE A 407 9.66 -22.03 8.64
C PHE A 407 9.48 -22.43 10.10
N THR A 408 10.57 -22.33 10.85
CA THR A 408 10.55 -22.45 12.30
C THR A 408 10.54 -21.07 12.93
N PHE A 409 9.55 -20.79 13.79
CA PHE A 409 9.50 -19.54 14.54
C PHE A 409 10.51 -19.54 15.68
N LEU A 410 11.21 -18.42 15.84
CA LEU A 410 12.15 -18.16 16.96
C LEU A 410 11.67 -16.92 17.72
N ASN A 411 11.74 -16.97 19.04
CA ASN A 411 11.23 -15.94 19.97
C ASN A 411 9.72 -15.71 19.89
N ASP A 412 9.01 -16.58 19.21
CA ASP A 412 7.57 -16.57 19.07
C ASP A 412 7.07 -18.01 19.14
N SER A 413 6.17 -18.29 20.08
CA SER A 413 5.63 -19.64 20.30
C SER A 413 4.28 -19.86 19.63
N ILE A 414 3.69 -18.81 19.06
CA ILE A 414 2.32 -18.80 18.54
C ILE A 414 2.31 -18.67 17.02
N GLY A 415 3.17 -17.81 16.47
CA GLY A 415 3.11 -17.37 15.09
C GLY A 415 1.88 -16.49 14.84
N PHE A 416 1.61 -16.19 13.58
CA PHE A 416 0.45 -15.38 13.19
C PHE A 416 -0.72 -16.25 12.69
N SER A 417 -1.93 -15.67 12.71
CA SER A 417 -3.11 -16.26 12.09
C SER A 417 -4.01 -15.18 11.48
N HIS A 418 -4.60 -15.47 10.32
CA HIS A 418 -5.51 -14.58 9.59
C HIS A 418 -4.90 -13.20 9.30
N GLN A 419 -3.59 -13.15 9.14
CA GLN A 419 -2.78 -11.95 9.00
C GLN A 419 -3.17 -11.10 7.77
N HIS A 420 -2.84 -9.79 7.86
CA HIS A 420 -2.98 -8.81 6.78
C HIS A 420 -1.69 -8.01 6.59
N HIS A 421 -1.60 -7.33 5.44
CA HIS A 421 -0.64 -6.25 5.21
C HIS A 421 0.82 -6.67 5.40
N ILE A 422 1.27 -7.74 4.73
CA ILE A 422 2.69 -8.08 4.64
C ILE A 422 3.45 -6.95 3.97
N ARG A 423 4.58 -6.49 4.54
CA ARG A 423 5.45 -5.50 3.95
C ARG A 423 6.91 -5.83 4.21
N ARG A 424 7.74 -5.58 3.20
CA ARG A 424 9.19 -5.72 3.27
C ARG A 424 9.83 -4.43 3.74
N LEU A 425 10.64 -4.49 4.79
CA LEU A 425 11.35 -3.32 5.30
C LEU A 425 12.74 -3.15 4.65
N PRO A 426 13.27 -1.90 4.59
CA PRO A 426 14.61 -1.64 4.05
C PRO A 426 15.75 -2.36 4.80
N ASN A 427 15.56 -2.69 6.09
CA ASN A 427 16.54 -3.43 6.90
C ASN A 427 16.57 -4.93 6.60
N GLY A 428 15.67 -5.42 5.77
CA GLY A 428 15.60 -6.82 5.44
C GLY A 428 14.55 -7.62 6.19
N ASN A 429 13.87 -7.04 7.16
CA ASN A 429 12.80 -7.67 7.92
C ASN A 429 11.44 -7.54 7.21
N TYR A 430 10.45 -8.24 7.74
CA TYR A 430 9.08 -8.22 7.26
C TYR A 430 8.14 -7.79 8.39
N THR A 431 7.20 -6.89 8.09
CA THR A 431 6.12 -6.56 9.00
C THR A 431 4.80 -7.11 8.50
N LEU A 432 3.91 -7.44 9.41
CA LEU A 432 2.53 -7.79 9.12
C LEU A 432 1.62 -7.41 10.29
N PHE A 433 0.34 -7.29 10.02
CA PHE A 433 -0.69 -7.20 11.05
C PHE A 433 -1.27 -8.58 11.28
N ASP A 434 -0.99 -9.15 12.44
CA ASP A 434 -1.52 -10.43 12.87
C ASP A 434 -2.88 -10.21 13.53
N ASN A 435 -3.95 -10.65 12.87
CA ASN A 435 -5.29 -10.58 13.43
C ASN A 435 -5.47 -11.51 14.62
N GLY A 436 -4.72 -12.61 14.65
CA GLY A 436 -4.67 -13.53 15.79
C GLY A 436 -5.99 -14.25 16.07
N ASN A 437 -6.79 -14.53 15.03
CA ASN A 437 -8.09 -15.17 15.18
C ASN A 437 -8.01 -16.54 15.87
N LEU A 438 -6.92 -17.26 15.66
CA LEU A 438 -6.68 -18.58 16.24
C LEU A 438 -5.80 -18.55 17.49
N HIS A 439 -5.47 -17.38 18.02
CA HIS A 439 -4.84 -17.23 19.34
C HIS A 439 -5.83 -17.59 20.45
N SER A 440 -5.33 -17.99 21.60
CA SER A 440 -6.16 -18.35 22.77
C SER A 440 -5.69 -17.60 24.02
N PRO A 441 -6.39 -16.54 24.46
CA PRO A 441 -7.55 -15.88 23.83
C PRO A 441 -7.17 -15.15 22.55
N PRO A 442 -8.12 -14.85 21.63
CA PRO A 442 -7.85 -14.06 20.43
C PRO A 442 -7.39 -12.63 20.77
N PHE A 443 -6.35 -12.15 20.10
CA PHE A 443 -5.88 -10.78 20.16
C PHE A 443 -5.07 -10.43 18.90
N SER A 444 -5.02 -9.14 18.55
CA SER A 444 -4.31 -8.66 17.36
C SER A 444 -3.13 -7.78 17.74
N TRP A 445 -2.11 -7.83 16.91
CA TRP A 445 -0.88 -7.06 17.07
C TRP A 445 -0.19 -6.81 15.73
N ALA A 446 0.66 -5.78 15.67
CA ALA A 446 1.61 -5.61 14.57
C ALA A 446 2.94 -6.26 14.97
N VAL A 447 3.53 -7.02 14.06
CA VAL A 447 4.76 -7.79 14.32
C VAL A 447 5.79 -7.56 13.23
N GLU A 448 7.07 -7.67 13.61
CA GLU A 448 8.20 -7.64 12.70
C GLU A 448 9.02 -8.91 12.86
N TYR A 449 9.30 -9.58 11.74
CA TYR A 449 10.12 -10.78 11.69
C TYR A 449 11.36 -10.60 10.84
N GLN A 450 12.46 -11.14 11.31
CA GLN A 450 13.65 -11.41 10.51
C GLN A 450 13.57 -12.83 9.94
N ILE A 451 13.64 -12.95 8.61
CA ILE A 451 13.52 -14.22 7.90
C ILE A 451 14.89 -14.68 7.40
N ASP A 452 15.29 -15.90 7.76
CA ASP A 452 16.38 -16.62 7.13
C ASP A 452 15.80 -17.62 6.10
N GLN A 453 15.85 -17.25 4.85
CA GLN A 453 15.28 -18.04 3.75
C GLN A 453 16.06 -19.36 3.48
N ILE A 454 17.34 -19.44 3.90
CA ILE A 454 18.19 -20.62 3.73
C ILE A 454 17.87 -21.64 4.83
N ASN A 455 17.95 -21.21 6.09
CA ASN A 455 17.71 -22.08 7.24
C ASN A 455 16.22 -22.23 7.59
N LYS A 456 15.35 -21.52 6.86
CA LYS A 456 13.89 -21.53 7.07
C LYS A 456 13.52 -21.19 8.52
N THR A 457 14.06 -20.07 9.03
CA THR A 457 13.68 -19.55 10.34
C THR A 457 13.07 -18.15 10.24
N ALA A 458 12.09 -17.88 11.10
CA ALA A 458 11.43 -16.60 11.27
C ALA A 458 11.60 -16.15 12.73
N THR A 459 12.41 -15.13 12.96
CA THR A 459 12.69 -14.61 14.30
C THR A 459 11.84 -13.38 14.57
N LEU A 460 10.99 -13.40 15.60
CA LEU A 460 10.26 -12.23 16.07
C LEU A 460 11.26 -11.17 16.59
N VAL A 461 11.23 -9.98 16.02
CA VAL A 461 12.12 -8.86 16.32
C VAL A 461 11.41 -7.81 17.18
N SER A 462 10.19 -7.44 16.80
CA SER A 462 9.39 -6.47 17.55
C SER A 462 7.90 -6.75 17.42
N GLU A 463 7.15 -6.29 18.44
CA GLU A 463 5.70 -6.43 18.52
C GLU A 463 5.07 -5.15 19.08
N TYR A 464 3.91 -4.77 18.54
CA TYR A 464 3.14 -3.61 18.95
C TYR A 464 1.69 -3.99 19.16
N LYS A 465 1.20 -3.76 20.39
CA LYS A 465 -0.15 -4.16 20.82
C LYS A 465 -0.72 -3.15 21.79
N ASN A 466 -2.03 -2.96 21.74
CA ASN A 466 -2.73 -2.11 22.71
C ASN A 466 -2.74 -2.73 24.12
N ASN A 467 -2.86 -1.90 25.12
CA ASN A 467 -3.13 -2.31 26.49
C ASN A 467 -4.38 -1.55 27.01
N PRO A 468 -5.50 -2.23 27.25
CA PRO A 468 -5.73 -3.67 27.15
C PRO A 468 -5.63 -4.20 25.70
N LEU A 469 -5.42 -5.51 25.57
CA LEU A 469 -5.32 -6.15 24.26
C LEU A 469 -6.58 -5.93 23.42
N THR A 470 -6.38 -5.64 22.15
CA THR A 470 -7.42 -5.44 21.15
C THR A 470 -7.53 -6.68 20.27
N PHE A 471 -8.75 -7.04 19.84
CA PHE A 471 -8.96 -8.07 18.84
C PHE A 471 -9.71 -7.50 17.63
N SER A 472 -9.06 -7.53 16.49
CA SER A 472 -9.59 -7.16 15.18
C SER A 472 -9.78 -8.43 14.35
N VAL A 473 -11.02 -8.77 14.08
CA VAL A 473 -11.37 -10.04 13.43
C VAL A 473 -10.89 -10.13 11.99
N ALA A 474 -10.68 -8.99 11.30
CA ALA A 474 -10.25 -8.91 9.91
C ALA A 474 -9.70 -7.52 9.59
N MET A 475 -9.08 -7.34 8.40
CA MET A 475 -8.46 -6.11 7.94
C MET A 475 -7.27 -5.70 8.84
N GLY A 476 -6.80 -4.48 8.67
CA GLY A 476 -5.73 -3.90 9.47
C GLY A 476 -4.43 -3.75 8.70
N SER A 477 -3.57 -2.91 9.23
CA SER A 477 -2.28 -2.57 8.62
C SER A 477 -1.20 -2.35 9.66
N SER A 478 0.05 -2.57 9.27
CA SER A 478 1.26 -2.29 10.04
C SER A 478 2.25 -1.57 9.13
N GLN A 479 2.48 -0.29 9.36
CA GLN A 479 3.42 0.52 8.57
C GLN A 479 4.57 0.99 9.45
N ARG A 480 5.82 0.65 9.09
CA ARG A 480 7.01 1.22 9.70
C ARG A 480 7.25 2.61 9.13
N LEU A 481 7.32 3.62 10.00
CA LEU A 481 7.61 5.01 9.64
C LEU A 481 9.13 5.26 9.61
N GLN A 482 9.54 6.36 8.95
CA GLN A 482 10.96 6.66 8.69
C GLN A 482 11.81 6.87 9.94
N ASP A 483 11.22 7.31 11.05
CA ASP A 483 11.90 7.53 12.34
C ASP A 483 11.96 6.27 13.22
N GLY A 484 11.37 5.18 12.78
CA GLY A 484 11.31 3.91 13.49
C GLY A 484 9.99 3.63 14.22
N ASN A 485 9.08 4.61 14.29
CA ASN A 485 7.73 4.39 14.81
C ASN A 485 6.95 3.42 13.93
N THR A 486 5.91 2.82 14.47
CA THR A 486 5.02 1.91 13.73
C THR A 486 3.59 2.41 13.84
N LEU A 487 2.97 2.70 12.69
CA LEU A 487 1.55 3.00 12.60
C LEU A 487 0.77 1.70 12.43
N VAL A 488 -0.23 1.51 13.27
CA VAL A 488 -1.13 0.34 13.24
C VAL A 488 -2.54 0.82 12.94
N GLY A 489 -3.09 0.38 11.81
CA GLY A 489 -4.51 0.45 11.51
C GLY A 489 -5.20 -0.79 12.05
N TRP A 490 -6.21 -0.62 12.93
CA TRP A 490 -6.82 -1.75 13.64
C TRP A 490 -7.92 -2.48 12.85
N GLY A 491 -8.18 -2.06 11.62
CA GLY A 491 -9.11 -2.75 10.73
C GLY A 491 -10.54 -2.83 11.28
N TRP A 492 -11.07 -4.04 11.39
CA TRP A 492 -12.42 -4.26 11.89
C TRP A 492 -12.44 -4.34 13.42
N PHE A 493 -12.19 -3.21 14.05
CA PHE A 493 -12.33 -3.04 15.48
C PHE A 493 -13.15 -1.78 15.80
N PRO A 494 -14.34 -1.90 16.41
CA PRO A 494 -15.09 -0.75 16.84
C PRO A 494 -14.41 -0.08 18.03
N GLY A 495 -13.89 1.12 17.83
CA GLY A 495 -13.17 1.90 18.83
C GLY A 495 -11.94 2.57 18.23
N THR A 496 -10.74 2.16 18.64
CA THR A 496 -9.50 2.73 18.11
C THR A 496 -9.34 2.36 16.63
N ALA A 497 -9.27 3.36 15.75
CA ALA A 497 -9.03 3.15 14.32
C ALA A 497 -7.53 3.06 14.01
N VAL A 498 -6.72 3.90 14.68
CA VAL A 498 -5.29 4.06 14.42
C VAL A 498 -4.52 4.20 15.72
N THR A 499 -3.35 3.57 15.81
CA THR A 499 -2.37 3.83 16.87
C THR A 499 -0.97 3.93 16.24
N GLU A 500 -0.23 4.98 16.56
CA GLU A 500 1.18 5.08 16.29
C GLU A 500 1.97 4.73 17.56
N PHE A 501 2.85 3.76 17.46
CA PHE A 501 3.75 3.35 18.54
C PHE A 501 5.15 3.86 18.25
N THR A 502 5.85 4.34 19.29
CA THR A 502 7.30 4.57 19.20
C THR A 502 8.06 3.26 19.05
N ALA A 503 9.33 3.31 18.66
CA ALA A 503 10.18 2.12 18.57
C ALA A 503 10.25 1.32 19.90
N GLU A 504 10.06 2.00 21.06
CA GLU A 504 10.01 1.39 22.38
C GLU A 504 8.63 0.84 22.76
N GLY A 505 7.62 0.97 21.88
CA GLY A 505 6.26 0.49 22.10
C GLY A 505 5.35 1.44 22.90
N ASN A 506 5.73 2.70 23.12
CA ASN A 506 4.85 3.70 23.74
C ASN A 506 3.89 4.29 22.69
N VAL A 507 2.69 4.66 23.13
CA VAL A 507 1.70 5.30 22.25
C VAL A 507 2.10 6.74 21.98
N ALA A 508 2.45 7.05 20.73
CA ALA A 508 2.71 8.40 20.24
C ALA A 508 1.43 9.10 19.77
N LEU A 509 0.52 8.36 19.12
CA LEU A 509 -0.78 8.83 18.65
C LEU A 509 -1.81 7.73 18.80
N SER A 510 -3.06 8.09 19.13
CA SER A 510 -4.21 7.20 19.02
C SER A 510 -5.40 7.99 18.52
N MET A 511 -6.13 7.43 17.52
CA MET A 511 -7.32 8.01 16.94
C MET A 511 -8.46 6.99 16.88
N SER A 512 -9.68 7.48 17.03
CA SER A 512 -10.92 6.70 16.90
C SER A 512 -11.95 7.47 16.08
N PHE A 513 -12.96 6.76 15.58
CA PHE A 513 -14.17 7.41 15.05
C PHE A 513 -15.19 7.61 16.18
N ALA A 514 -15.91 8.76 16.17
CA ALA A 514 -16.99 9.00 17.10
C ALA A 514 -18.14 7.99 16.94
N ASP A 515 -18.42 7.61 15.68
CA ASP A 515 -19.33 6.51 15.34
C ASP A 515 -18.57 5.18 15.40
N ASN A 516 -18.85 4.40 16.42
CA ASN A 516 -18.21 3.09 16.66
C ASN A 516 -18.68 1.98 15.69
N THR A 517 -19.58 2.26 14.76
CA THR A 517 -19.95 1.33 13.68
C THR A 517 -19.01 1.44 12.48
N LEU A 518 -18.21 2.51 12.41
CA LEU A 518 -17.25 2.73 11.36
C LEU A 518 -15.99 1.88 11.58
N VAL A 519 -15.53 1.34 10.49
CA VAL A 519 -14.27 0.59 10.37
C VAL A 519 -13.45 1.16 9.22
N ASN A 520 -12.16 0.85 9.18
CA ASN A 520 -11.26 1.31 8.13
C ASN A 520 -10.37 0.15 7.68
N TYR A 521 -10.34 -0.13 6.37
CA TYR A 521 -9.60 -1.30 5.87
C TYR A 521 -8.11 -1.23 6.25
N ARG A 522 -7.44 -0.12 5.90
CA ARG A 522 -6.05 0.19 6.27
C ARG A 522 -5.95 1.65 6.70
N ALA A 523 -4.99 1.95 7.55
CA ALA A 523 -4.56 3.31 7.87
C ALA A 523 -3.06 3.42 7.55
N LEU A 524 -2.70 4.38 6.73
CA LEU A 524 -1.33 4.61 6.29
C LEU A 524 -0.97 6.08 6.48
N LYS A 525 0.33 6.36 6.69
CA LYS A 525 0.82 7.71 6.94
C LYS A 525 1.89 8.09 5.93
N HIS A 526 1.67 9.21 5.25
CA HIS A 526 2.58 9.74 4.23
C HIS A 526 2.84 11.23 4.42
N ASP A 527 3.94 11.71 3.88
CA ASP A 527 4.15 13.14 3.63
C ASP A 527 3.42 13.48 2.32
N TRP A 528 2.42 14.36 2.42
CA TRP A 528 1.54 14.67 1.30
C TRP A 528 1.26 16.16 1.17
N LYS A 529 1.28 16.67 -0.06
CA LYS A 529 0.90 18.05 -0.38
C LYS A 529 0.11 18.08 -1.67
N THR A 530 -0.96 18.86 -1.68
CA THR A 530 -1.68 19.12 -2.93
C THR A 530 -0.88 20.07 -3.84
N ASN A 531 -0.97 19.84 -5.15
CA ASN A 531 -0.44 20.76 -6.17
C ASN A 531 -1.53 21.66 -6.78
N LEU A 532 -2.77 21.50 -6.40
CA LEU A 532 -3.89 22.29 -6.94
C LEU A 532 -3.69 23.79 -6.70
N PHE A 533 -3.37 24.13 -5.47
CA PHE A 533 -2.87 25.44 -5.07
C PHE A 533 -1.83 25.27 -3.96
N VAL A 534 -0.81 26.10 -3.98
CA VAL A 534 0.35 25.97 -3.10
C VAL A 534 0.67 27.28 -2.39
N ALA A 535 1.19 27.21 -1.20
CA ALA A 535 1.78 28.36 -0.52
C ALA A 535 3.20 28.59 -1.05
N ASP A 536 3.63 29.85 -1.14
CA ASP A 536 4.98 30.25 -1.54
C ASP A 536 6.04 29.87 -0.50
N GLN A 537 5.63 29.52 0.71
CA GLN A 537 6.47 29.06 1.81
C GLN A 537 5.75 28.04 2.70
N ASP A 538 6.49 27.03 3.17
CA ASP A 538 5.95 25.99 4.05
C ASP A 538 5.84 26.44 5.51
N THR A 539 6.54 27.50 5.91
CA THR A 539 6.57 28.02 7.27
C THR A 539 6.54 29.53 7.28
N LEU A 540 5.58 30.10 8.00
CA LEU A 540 5.51 31.53 8.29
C LEU A 540 6.08 31.76 9.69
N SER A 541 7.36 32.15 9.77
CA SER A 541 8.05 32.37 11.04
C SER A 541 7.98 33.84 11.44
N PHE A 542 7.47 34.12 12.64
CA PHE A 542 7.35 35.48 13.21
C PHE A 542 8.59 35.89 14.01
N GLY A 543 9.46 34.93 14.40
CA GLY A 543 10.60 35.19 15.23
C GLY A 543 10.19 35.65 16.64
N LEU A 544 11.01 36.53 17.25
CA LEU A 544 10.79 37.05 18.60
C LEU A 544 9.86 38.26 18.55
N VAL A 545 8.69 38.16 19.20
CA VAL A 545 7.71 39.25 19.36
C VAL A 545 7.43 39.45 20.84
N GLN A 546 7.47 40.71 21.34
CA GLN A 546 7.24 41.02 22.74
C GLN A 546 5.78 40.81 23.14
N ILE A 547 5.54 40.45 24.42
CA ILE A 547 4.18 40.36 24.96
C ILE A 547 3.45 41.68 24.71
N SER A 548 2.21 41.59 24.24
CA SER A 548 1.32 42.71 23.87
C SER A 548 1.66 43.40 22.53
N ASP A 549 2.83 43.17 21.95
CA ASP A 549 3.08 43.57 20.57
C ASP A 549 2.45 42.58 19.58
N SER A 550 2.34 43.04 18.33
CA SER A 550 1.83 42.21 17.24
C SER A 550 2.69 42.38 16.00
N LEU A 551 2.98 41.29 15.34
CA LEU A 551 3.69 41.28 14.05
C LEU A 551 2.80 40.61 12.99
N THR A 552 2.59 41.31 11.85
CA THR A 552 1.84 40.77 10.72
C THR A 552 2.79 40.34 9.63
N LYS A 553 2.56 39.18 9.05
CA LYS A 553 3.25 38.64 7.88
C LYS A 553 2.25 38.09 6.88
N SER A 554 2.68 37.93 5.64
CA SER A 554 1.84 37.41 4.57
C SER A 554 2.41 36.13 4.00
N VAL A 555 1.51 35.26 3.54
CA VAL A 555 1.81 34.10 2.70
C VAL A 555 1.04 34.23 1.39
N ALA A 556 1.70 33.97 0.27
CA ALA A 556 1.06 33.96 -1.03
C ALA A 556 0.57 32.54 -1.37
N ILE A 557 -0.65 32.46 -1.91
CA ILE A 557 -1.25 31.21 -2.38
C ILE A 557 -1.33 31.28 -3.91
N ILE A 558 -0.65 30.36 -4.56
CA ILE A 558 -0.54 30.26 -6.01
C ILE A 558 -1.49 29.17 -6.49
N ASN A 559 -2.41 29.50 -7.36
CA ASN A 559 -3.30 28.55 -8.03
C ASN A 559 -2.59 27.95 -9.24
N ASN A 560 -2.17 26.68 -9.16
CA ASN A 560 -1.47 25.97 -10.23
C ASN A 560 -2.43 25.31 -11.25
N SER A 561 -3.74 25.46 -11.04
CA SER A 561 -4.75 24.81 -11.87
C SER A 561 -5.25 25.73 -12.99
N ASN A 562 -5.97 25.16 -13.93
CA ASN A 562 -6.71 25.88 -14.98
C ASN A 562 -8.15 26.26 -14.56
N LEU A 563 -8.50 26.03 -13.29
CA LEU A 563 -9.78 26.38 -12.68
C LEU A 563 -9.60 27.52 -11.69
N GLU A 564 -10.68 28.27 -11.46
CA GLU A 564 -10.74 29.24 -10.37
C GLU A 564 -10.78 28.50 -9.02
N VAL A 565 -9.96 28.94 -8.06
CA VAL A 565 -9.91 28.42 -6.69
C VAL A 565 -10.50 29.46 -5.76
N GLU A 566 -11.41 29.06 -4.89
CA GLU A 566 -12.02 29.91 -3.88
C GLU A 566 -11.59 29.46 -2.47
N ILE A 567 -10.67 30.22 -1.85
CA ILE A 567 -10.34 30.00 -0.45
C ILE A 567 -11.47 30.58 0.37
N ASN A 568 -12.31 29.74 0.93
CA ASN A 568 -13.51 30.11 1.66
C ASN A 568 -13.44 29.82 3.17
N ARG A 569 -12.32 29.23 3.62
CA ARG A 569 -12.05 29.00 5.03
C ARG A 569 -10.54 29.02 5.29
N ILE A 570 -10.16 29.62 6.42
CA ILE A 570 -8.82 29.55 6.99
C ILE A 570 -8.99 29.34 8.50
N LEU A 571 -8.22 28.42 9.06
CA LEU A 571 -8.24 28.13 10.50
C LEU A 571 -6.85 27.79 11.02
N ASN A 572 -6.68 28.00 12.30
CA ASN A 572 -5.55 27.59 13.12
C ASN A 572 -6.05 27.28 14.54
N ARG A 573 -5.21 26.71 15.40
CA ARG A 573 -5.61 26.22 16.74
C ARG A 573 -5.22 27.16 17.87
N ASP A 574 -4.05 27.85 17.79
CA ASP A 574 -3.55 28.75 18.82
C ASP A 574 -4.01 30.19 18.55
N SER A 575 -4.78 30.77 19.49
CA SER A 575 -5.31 32.13 19.39
C SER A 575 -4.25 33.24 19.35
N ALA A 576 -2.99 32.92 19.62
CA ALA A 576 -1.89 33.86 19.44
C ALA A 576 -1.63 34.20 17.98
N PHE A 577 -2.06 33.32 17.05
CA PHE A 577 -2.06 33.59 15.62
C PHE A 577 -3.49 33.88 15.16
N TYR A 578 -3.69 34.94 14.38
CA TYR A 578 -5.00 35.26 13.84
C TYR A 578 -4.92 35.80 12.40
N VAL A 579 -5.90 35.45 11.58
CA VAL A 579 -5.97 35.79 10.16
C VAL A 579 -6.67 37.16 10.01
N ASN A 580 -6.02 38.07 9.29
CA ASN A 580 -6.58 39.42 9.04
C ASN A 580 -7.32 39.49 7.70
N THR A 581 -7.15 38.51 6.83
CA THR A 581 -7.71 38.48 5.48
C THR A 581 -9.19 38.16 5.49
N SER A 582 -10.00 38.94 4.78
CA SER A 582 -11.43 38.65 4.60
C SER A 582 -11.64 37.51 3.61
N LEU A 583 -12.58 36.63 3.90
CA LEU A 583 -12.97 35.50 3.06
C LEU A 583 -14.33 35.73 2.38
N PRO A 584 -14.62 35.16 1.21
CA PRO A 584 -13.74 34.29 0.42
C PRO A 584 -12.67 35.07 -0.37
N ILE A 585 -11.57 34.39 -0.72
CA ILE A 585 -10.56 34.87 -1.68
C ILE A 585 -10.69 34.04 -2.95
N THR A 586 -11.00 34.70 -4.05
CA THR A 586 -11.05 34.06 -5.37
C THR A 586 -9.71 34.23 -6.08
N ILE A 587 -9.08 33.12 -6.47
CA ILE A 587 -7.79 33.09 -7.13
C ILE A 587 -8.00 32.54 -8.55
N PRO A 588 -7.82 33.36 -9.60
CA PRO A 588 -8.00 32.89 -10.98
C PRO A 588 -6.95 31.85 -11.37
N PRO A 589 -7.15 31.12 -12.48
CA PRO A 589 -6.17 30.18 -13.02
C PRO A 589 -4.79 30.80 -13.14
N ASN A 590 -3.76 30.12 -12.61
CA ASN A 590 -2.36 30.59 -12.57
C ASN A 590 -2.19 31.95 -11.85
N GLY A 591 -3.17 32.37 -11.06
CA GLY A 591 -3.15 33.59 -10.27
C GLY A 591 -2.59 33.38 -8.86
N THR A 592 -2.49 34.49 -8.14
CA THR A 592 -1.99 34.49 -6.74
C THR A 592 -2.95 35.26 -5.83
N GLY A 593 -3.24 34.71 -4.68
CA GLY A 593 -3.94 35.36 -3.56
C GLY A 593 -2.96 35.58 -2.40
N THR A 594 -3.26 36.53 -1.51
CA THR A 594 -2.43 36.81 -0.34
C THR A 594 -3.24 36.66 0.94
N ILE A 595 -2.68 36.00 1.92
CA ILE A 595 -3.23 35.80 3.25
C ILE A 595 -2.34 36.51 4.27
N GLU A 596 -2.93 37.39 5.06
CA GLU A 596 -2.23 38.08 6.14
C GLU A 596 -2.54 37.41 7.48
N VAL A 597 -1.47 37.08 8.22
CA VAL A 597 -1.53 36.47 9.56
C VAL A 597 -0.78 37.35 10.53
N SER A 598 -1.37 37.60 11.69
CA SER A 598 -0.72 38.28 12.79
C SER A 598 -0.41 37.33 13.93
N PHE A 599 0.73 37.52 14.54
CA PHE A 599 1.15 36.86 15.76
C PHE A 599 1.18 37.86 16.91
N LYS A 600 0.40 37.56 17.97
CA LYS A 600 0.31 38.36 19.19
C LYS A 600 0.44 37.45 20.41
N PRO A 601 1.64 37.25 20.92
CA PRO A 601 1.89 36.39 22.07
C PRO A 601 1.31 36.96 23.37
N GLU A 602 0.70 36.08 24.18
CA GLU A 602 0.14 36.45 25.50
C GLU A 602 0.97 35.94 26.68
N SER A 603 1.87 34.99 26.44
CA SER A 603 2.70 34.40 27.48
C SER A 603 4.11 34.07 26.95
N VAL A 604 5.09 34.01 27.85
CA VAL A 604 6.47 33.67 27.49
C VAL A 604 6.58 32.18 27.19
N LYS A 605 6.67 31.86 25.92
CA LYS A 605 6.87 30.49 25.40
C LYS A 605 7.23 30.54 23.92
N ASP A 606 7.70 29.42 23.39
CA ASP A 606 7.66 29.18 21.96
C ASP A 606 6.27 28.80 21.53
N TYR A 607 5.83 29.33 20.39
CA TYR A 607 4.54 29.09 19.78
C TYR A 607 4.74 28.35 18.47
N SER A 608 3.96 27.31 18.28
CA SER A 608 3.90 26.54 17.02
C SER A 608 2.48 26.10 16.76
N ASP A 609 2.02 26.34 15.54
CA ASP A 609 0.68 25.97 15.07
C ASP A 609 0.72 25.70 13.57
N ASP A 610 -0.42 25.30 13.00
CA ASP A 610 -0.61 25.12 11.58
C ASP A 610 -1.77 26.00 11.10
N LEU A 611 -1.56 26.67 9.97
CA LEU A 611 -2.56 27.44 9.24
C LEU A 611 -3.14 26.57 8.14
N TYR A 612 -4.39 26.20 8.27
CA TYR A 612 -5.13 25.40 7.29
C TYR A 612 -5.88 26.35 6.34
N ILE A 613 -5.45 26.42 5.11
CA ILE A 613 -6.00 27.26 4.04
C ILE A 613 -6.87 26.37 3.17
N GLN A 614 -8.18 26.55 3.18
CA GLN A 614 -9.14 25.55 2.71
C GLN A 614 -10.05 26.09 1.60
N TRP A 615 -10.22 25.25 0.59
CA TRP A 615 -11.30 25.32 -0.37
C TRP A 615 -12.31 24.21 -0.10
N ASN A 616 -13.44 24.60 0.52
CA ASN A 616 -14.54 23.69 0.77
C ASN A 616 -15.56 23.76 -0.36
N LYS A 617 -15.86 22.61 -0.93
CA LYS A 617 -16.96 22.36 -1.86
C LYS A 617 -18.02 21.51 -1.16
N GLU A 618 -19.16 21.27 -1.79
CA GLU A 618 -20.27 20.50 -1.19
C GLU A 618 -19.86 19.11 -0.69
N ASN A 619 -19.06 18.38 -1.48
CA ASN A 619 -18.66 17.00 -1.21
C ASN A 619 -17.15 16.81 -1.11
N GLU A 620 -16.37 17.88 -1.03
CA GLU A 620 -14.92 17.83 -1.07
C GLU A 620 -14.30 19.00 -0.30
N ARG A 621 -13.21 18.73 0.37
CA ARG A 621 -12.29 19.74 0.92
C ARG A 621 -10.89 19.50 0.40
N ILE A 622 -10.21 20.58 0.04
CA ILE A 622 -8.79 20.59 -0.31
C ILE A 622 -8.12 21.67 0.53
N SER A 623 -7.03 21.33 1.20
CA SER A 623 -6.31 22.27 2.06
C SER A 623 -4.83 22.34 1.72
N GLN A 624 -4.28 23.55 1.81
CA GLN A 624 -2.84 23.79 1.95
C GLN A 624 -2.57 24.08 3.43
N VAL A 625 -1.51 23.50 3.97
CA VAL A 625 -1.10 23.73 5.35
C VAL A 625 0.23 24.50 5.36
N VAL A 626 0.30 25.56 6.18
CA VAL A 626 1.51 26.36 6.40
C VAL A 626 1.79 26.38 7.90
N SER A 627 2.98 25.94 8.30
CA SER A 627 3.38 25.96 9.71
C SER A 627 3.61 27.39 10.18
N LEU A 628 3.07 27.72 11.36
CA LEU A 628 3.26 28.99 12.03
C LEU A 628 4.23 28.83 13.19
N THR A 629 5.24 29.69 13.28
CA THR A 629 6.17 29.70 14.42
C THR A 629 6.42 31.11 14.94
N GLY A 630 6.49 31.24 16.25
CA GLY A 630 6.86 32.50 16.90
C GLY A 630 7.36 32.23 18.30
N SER A 631 8.07 33.18 18.86
CA SER A 631 8.58 33.09 20.24
C SER A 631 8.43 34.43 20.96
N THR A 632 8.41 34.37 22.27
CA THR A 632 8.47 35.59 23.11
C THR A 632 9.36 35.33 24.33
N ASP A 633 10.00 36.36 24.79
CA ASP A 633 10.89 36.27 25.93
C ASP A 633 10.52 37.34 27.00
N LEU A 634 10.92 37.12 28.26
CA LEU A 634 10.80 38.10 29.32
C LEU A 634 11.82 39.21 29.07
N VAL A 635 11.38 40.36 28.54
CA VAL A 635 12.21 41.55 28.59
C VAL A 635 11.96 42.25 29.93
N PRO A 636 12.98 42.41 30.80
CA PRO A 636 12.87 43.29 31.95
C PRO A 636 12.58 44.72 31.47
N VAL A 637 11.49 45.33 31.94
CA VAL A 637 11.16 46.72 31.66
C VAL A 637 12.35 47.58 32.13
N GLY A 638 13.19 48.02 31.20
CA GLY A 638 14.23 49.01 31.54
C GLY A 638 15.60 48.92 30.85
N LEU A 639 15.92 47.85 30.14
CA LEU A 639 17.18 47.80 29.35
C LEU A 639 16.95 46.92 28.13
N SER A 640 17.14 47.45 26.92
CA SER A 640 17.36 46.63 25.74
C SER A 640 18.67 45.85 25.91
N PRO A 641 18.67 44.56 26.20
CA PRO A 641 19.87 43.78 26.02
C PRO A 641 19.88 43.26 24.59
N LEU A 642 20.93 43.55 23.88
CA LEU A 642 21.40 42.64 22.86
C LEU A 642 21.49 41.24 23.51
N LEU A 643 20.56 40.35 23.25
CA LEU A 643 20.62 38.95 23.69
C LEU A 643 21.81 38.29 23.00
N ASN A 644 22.94 38.44 23.61
CA ASN A 644 24.15 37.73 23.21
C ASN A 644 23.95 36.26 23.57
N PRO A 645 24.22 35.32 22.67
CA PRO A 645 24.21 33.91 22.97
C PRO A 645 25.03 33.63 24.22
N ILE A 646 24.42 32.96 25.21
CA ILE A 646 25.12 32.65 26.49
C ILE A 646 26.05 31.43 26.33
N ARG A 647 26.02 30.74 25.21
CA ARG A 647 26.88 29.60 24.91
C ARG A 647 27.20 29.52 23.43
N PHE A 648 28.34 28.94 23.10
CA PHE A 648 28.67 28.55 21.74
C PHE A 648 27.81 27.30 21.33
N SER A 649 27.36 27.26 20.09
CA SER A 649 26.72 26.05 19.53
C SER A 649 26.95 25.96 18.03
N LEU A 650 26.98 24.76 17.54
CA LEU A 650 26.92 24.42 16.12
C LEU A 650 25.69 23.52 15.89
N ASN A 651 24.71 24.02 15.17
CA ASN A 651 23.48 23.27 14.92
C ASN A 651 23.67 22.24 13.78
N GLN A 652 22.81 21.23 13.75
CA GLN A 652 22.74 20.32 12.62
C GLN A 652 22.33 21.10 11.38
N ASN A 653 22.99 20.86 10.23
CA ASN A 653 22.62 21.49 8.97
C ASN A 653 21.22 21.02 8.54
N PHE A 654 20.47 21.92 7.91
CA PHE A 654 19.14 21.61 7.40
C PHE A 654 18.96 22.13 5.97
N PRO A 655 18.41 21.30 5.08
CA PRO A 655 18.08 19.88 5.24
C PRO A 655 19.33 19.00 5.44
N ASN A 656 19.17 17.82 6.05
CA ASN A 656 20.16 16.76 6.14
C ASN A 656 19.47 15.40 6.23
N PRO A 657 19.53 14.55 5.17
CA PRO A 657 20.35 14.72 3.96
C PRO A 657 19.96 15.93 3.09
N PHE A 658 20.85 16.39 2.20
CA PHE A 658 20.64 17.58 1.37
C PHE A 658 21.07 17.38 -0.10
N ASN A 659 20.50 18.19 -1.03
CA ASN A 659 20.80 18.17 -2.46
C ASN A 659 20.51 19.54 -3.11
N PRO A 660 21.45 20.23 -3.73
CA PRO A 660 22.86 20.24 -3.41
C PRO A 660 23.21 21.27 -2.32
N SER A 661 22.21 21.95 -1.72
CA SER A 661 22.42 23.07 -0.78
C SER A 661 21.84 22.77 0.61
N THR A 662 22.49 23.28 1.64
CA THR A 662 22.05 23.19 3.04
C THR A 662 22.43 24.40 3.84
N LEU A 663 21.67 24.72 4.88
CA LEU A 663 21.93 25.83 5.78
C LEU A 663 22.62 25.32 7.06
N ILE A 664 23.69 25.98 7.47
CA ILE A 664 24.42 25.70 8.72
C ILE A 664 24.24 26.89 9.66
N ARG A 665 23.69 26.65 10.85
CA ARG A 665 23.49 27.67 11.90
C ARG A 665 24.47 27.44 13.02
N PHE A 666 24.99 28.54 13.59
CA PHE A 666 25.87 28.48 14.75
C PHE A 666 25.78 29.75 15.60
N GLN A 667 26.15 29.64 16.88
CA GLN A 667 26.11 30.73 17.82
C GLN A 667 27.54 31.01 18.40
N ILE A 668 27.88 32.29 18.51
CA ILE A 668 29.11 32.77 19.08
C ILE A 668 28.79 33.47 20.40
N ALA A 669 29.27 32.93 21.53
CA ALA A 669 28.98 33.42 22.86
C ALA A 669 30.01 34.49 23.35
N SER A 670 31.17 34.57 22.73
CA SER A 670 32.18 35.62 22.97
C SER A 670 32.91 35.96 21.68
N PRO A 671 33.25 37.26 21.45
CA PRO A 671 33.92 37.67 20.22
C PRO A 671 35.25 36.95 20.03
N GLY A 672 35.55 36.54 18.81
CA GLY A 672 36.80 35.83 18.53
C GLY A 672 37.00 35.43 17.09
N ALA A 673 38.24 35.05 16.78
CA ALA A 673 38.55 34.45 15.47
C ALA A 673 37.79 33.14 15.33
N THR A 674 36.94 33.10 14.31
CA THR A 674 35.98 31.99 14.06
C THR A 674 36.26 31.38 12.72
N THR A 675 36.30 30.03 12.68
CA THR A 675 36.39 29.26 11.44
C THR A 675 35.28 28.24 11.38
N LEU A 676 34.62 28.13 10.23
CA LEU A 676 33.72 27.05 9.88
C LEU A 676 34.26 26.38 8.62
N LYS A 677 34.60 25.09 8.69
CA LYS A 677 35.25 24.36 7.62
C LYS A 677 34.56 23.05 7.33
N VAL A 678 34.55 22.62 6.05
CA VAL A 678 34.00 21.37 5.58
C VAL A 678 35.10 20.38 5.26
N TYR A 679 34.91 19.12 5.64
CA TYR A 679 35.87 18.03 5.49
C TYR A 679 35.20 16.80 4.82
N ASP A 680 36.03 16.02 4.12
CA ASP A 680 35.63 14.68 3.67
C ASP A 680 35.73 13.63 4.79
N ILE A 681 35.38 12.39 4.48
CA ILE A 681 35.41 11.25 5.42
C ILE A 681 36.86 10.92 5.90
N LEU A 682 37.89 11.33 5.16
CA LEU A 682 39.27 11.13 5.50
C LEU A 682 39.84 12.33 6.34
N GLY A 683 38.99 13.32 6.64
CA GLY A 683 39.39 14.51 7.40
C GLY A 683 40.14 15.57 6.59
N ARG A 684 40.15 15.46 5.25
CA ARG A 684 40.78 16.48 4.39
C ARG A 684 39.84 17.67 4.26
N GLU A 685 40.36 18.85 4.43
CA GLU A 685 39.62 20.12 4.26
C GLU A 685 39.22 20.28 2.79
N LEU A 686 37.92 20.45 2.54
CA LEU A 686 37.36 20.68 1.21
C LEU A 686 37.00 22.13 0.95
N LYS A 687 36.52 22.82 1.99
CA LYS A 687 36.08 24.21 1.87
C LYS A 687 36.10 24.91 3.23
N THR A 688 36.58 26.15 3.25
CA THR A 688 36.39 27.08 4.39
C THR A 688 35.16 27.93 4.09
N LEU A 689 34.16 27.89 4.96
CA LEU A 689 32.90 28.66 4.85
C LEU A 689 32.98 29.99 5.61
N VAL A 690 33.67 29.99 6.78
CA VAL A 690 33.93 31.17 7.59
C VAL A 690 35.40 31.14 8.03
N ASN A 691 36.06 32.27 7.94
CA ASN A 691 37.43 32.47 8.47
C ASN A 691 37.63 33.97 8.76
N GLU A 692 36.98 34.44 9.83
CA GLU A 692 37.00 35.86 10.19
C GLU A 692 36.70 36.06 11.68
N PHE A 693 36.90 37.27 12.16
CA PHE A 693 36.50 37.63 13.52
C PHE A 693 34.96 37.78 13.57
N LYS A 694 34.28 37.03 14.44
CA LYS A 694 32.88 37.15 14.71
C LYS A 694 32.60 37.77 16.07
N SER A 695 31.66 38.70 16.11
CA SER A 695 31.08 39.22 17.34
C SER A 695 30.15 38.19 17.99
N ILE A 696 29.70 38.46 19.22
CA ILE A 696 28.60 37.70 19.83
C ILE A 696 27.39 37.76 18.91
N GLY A 697 26.75 36.62 18.67
CA GLY A 697 25.56 36.58 17.83
C GLY A 697 25.28 35.18 17.23
N GLU A 698 24.16 35.10 16.53
CA GLU A 698 23.76 33.96 15.72
C GLU A 698 24.13 34.20 14.28
N TYR A 699 24.56 33.13 13.60
CA TYR A 699 25.05 33.18 12.22
C TYR A 699 24.49 31.99 11.42
N GLU A 700 24.18 32.29 10.17
CA GLU A 700 23.72 31.31 9.19
C GLU A 700 24.60 31.34 7.94
N ILE A 701 24.98 30.19 7.44
CA ILE A 701 25.78 30.06 6.21
C ILE A 701 25.19 29.00 5.32
N MET A 702 24.85 29.41 4.09
CA MET A 702 24.46 28.48 3.05
C MET A 702 25.70 27.75 2.51
N PHE A 703 25.64 26.42 2.50
CA PHE A 703 26.65 25.58 1.89
C PHE A 703 26.08 24.91 0.64
N ASN A 704 26.69 25.20 -0.51
CA ASN A 704 26.37 24.54 -1.79
C ASN A 704 27.48 23.57 -2.16
N ALA A 705 27.10 22.30 -2.35
CA ALA A 705 27.96 21.16 -2.62
C ALA A 705 27.82 20.62 -4.06
N THR A 706 27.33 21.40 -5.03
CA THR A 706 27.09 20.98 -6.43
C THR A 706 28.29 20.26 -7.06
N ASN A 707 29.51 20.64 -6.71
CA ASN A 707 30.75 20.05 -7.26
C ASN A 707 31.31 18.91 -6.42
N LEU A 708 30.61 18.45 -5.39
CA LEU A 708 31.05 17.33 -4.56
C LEU A 708 30.29 16.07 -4.92
N PRO A 709 30.90 14.87 -4.83
CA PRO A 709 30.21 13.60 -5.00
C PRO A 709 29.21 13.36 -3.85
N ALA A 710 28.16 12.58 -4.10
CA ALA A 710 27.25 12.13 -3.05
C ALA A 710 28.05 11.37 -1.96
N GLY A 711 27.72 11.58 -0.68
CA GLY A 711 28.45 10.95 0.41
C GLY A 711 28.35 11.67 1.74
N ILE A 712 29.13 11.17 2.71
CA ILE A 712 29.22 11.70 4.06
C ILE A 712 30.32 12.75 4.10
N TYR A 713 29.99 13.90 4.70
CA TYR A 713 30.90 15.02 4.97
C TYR A 713 30.77 15.45 6.42
N PHE A 714 31.79 16.22 6.90
CA PHE A 714 31.79 16.81 8.24
C PHE A 714 32.00 18.28 8.11
N TYR A 715 31.41 19.07 9.00
CA TYR A 715 31.72 20.49 9.15
C TYR A 715 32.07 20.78 10.62
N ARG A 716 33.04 21.64 10.82
CA ARG A 716 33.62 21.96 12.12
C ARG A 716 33.66 23.47 12.34
N LEU A 717 33.02 23.89 13.42
CA LEU A 717 33.14 25.24 13.97
C LEU A 717 34.24 25.27 15.00
N ARG A 718 35.10 26.30 14.90
CA ARG A 718 36.07 26.63 15.94
C ARG A 718 36.00 28.13 16.20
N SER A 719 35.87 28.53 17.48
CA SER A 719 35.90 29.92 17.93
C SER A 719 36.54 29.97 19.35
N GLY A 720 37.72 30.55 19.45
CA GLY A 720 38.53 30.47 20.68
C GLY A 720 38.84 29.02 21.06
N ASN A 721 38.44 28.62 22.28
CA ASN A 721 38.62 27.26 22.80
C ASN A 721 37.44 26.32 22.41
N PHE A 722 36.35 26.85 21.85
CA PHE A 722 35.21 26.05 21.43
C PHE A 722 35.50 25.35 20.10
N VAL A 723 35.25 24.04 20.05
CA VAL A 723 35.32 23.22 18.81
C VAL A 723 34.20 22.25 18.82
N GLU A 724 33.38 22.28 17.79
CA GLU A 724 32.30 21.30 17.56
C GLU A 724 32.29 20.83 16.11
N THR A 725 31.98 19.56 15.90
CA THR A 725 31.90 18.92 14.54
C THR A 725 30.59 18.19 14.38
N LYS A 726 29.94 18.40 13.25
CA LYS A 726 28.69 17.71 12.85
C LYS A 726 28.90 16.97 11.55
N LYS A 727 28.08 15.93 11.37
CA LYS A 727 28.01 15.12 10.12
C LYS A 727 26.91 15.67 9.22
N MET A 728 27.13 15.66 7.91
CA MET A 728 26.11 15.95 6.91
C MET A 728 26.16 14.91 5.75
N ILE A 729 25.04 14.68 5.10
CA ILE A 729 24.90 13.70 4.04
C ILE A 729 24.42 14.41 2.78
N LEU A 730 25.24 14.34 1.72
CA LEU A 730 24.90 14.89 0.40
C LEU A 730 24.32 13.77 -0.45
N LEU A 731 23.11 13.99 -0.96
CA LEU A 731 22.46 13.18 -1.99
C LEU A 731 22.74 13.79 -3.37
N LYS A 732 22.60 13.00 -4.41
CA LYS A 732 22.61 13.49 -5.81
C LYS A 732 21.29 13.21 -6.45
#